data_9d1a466858d25ee0d84ebd36bdd20b3c
#
_entry.id   9d1a466858d25ee0d84ebd36bdd20b3c
#
_cell.length_a   1.000
_cell.length_b   1.000
_cell.length_c   1.000
_cell.angle_alpha   90.00
_cell.angle_beta   90.00
_cell.angle_gamma   90.00
#
_symmetry.space_group_name_H-M   'P 1'
#
loop_
_entity.id
_entity.type
_entity.pdbx_description
1 polymer ?
#
loop_
_entity_poly.entity_id
_entity_poly.type
_entity_poly.pdbx_seq_one_letter_code
_entity_poly.pdbx_strand_id
1 'polypeptide(L)'
;MTEARDGQSVDQTQDQPVHLPLLSAPDTVVLPGMVVPLDYDADVRPVIEAARASADGRLILSPRLPDRWATHGVVATIDQVGRLPGGAHVVVLRAGERVRIGHGVPGPGAALWVEAEPVEAGAVTDATRERAEEFKRTTVAILQRRNAWQVVDQVQQVSDPGALADLAGYASYLDDTQKRELLETPDVDQRLALVVGWAREHLAELEVSEKISQDVREGMDKRQREFLLREQLAAIRKELGEGEPEGTDDYRARVEAADLPDHVREAALREVGKLERASDQSPESGWIRTWLDTVLDLPWQVSTDDRTDVVAAREVLDADHHGLDDVKDRIVEHLAVRARRAERGLEVVGGRGSGAVLALVGPPGVGKTSLGESVARALGRRFVRVALGGVRDEAEIRGHRRTYVGALPGRVVRAISEAGSMNPVVLLDEVDKVGSDYRGDPAAALLEVLDPAQNHTFRDHYLEVDLDLSDVVFLATANVAEQIPEALLDRMEVVRLDGYTEDDKVAIARTHLLPRQLERAALTADEVSVDDEALRLVATQHTREAGVRQLERALAKVLRKVATRLASGEERVTVTAESLRELLGRPRFTPESAERTAVPGVATGLAVTGTGGDVLFIEASASDGDRSLHLTGQLGDVMKESAQIALSYLRAHGTEHGVDPTGLDRALHLHVPAGAVPKDGPSAGITMVTALASLATGRPVRADVAMTGEVTLNGRVLPIGGVKQKLLAAQRAGTTTVFIPARNEPDLDDVPAEVLEALDVRPVADVADVLAAALEEPAVAGGVLAA
;
A
#
# COMPACT_ATOMS: atom_id res chain seq x y z
N MET A 1 -2.50 -69.99 52.32
CA MET A 1 -3.60 -70.46 51.52
C MET A 1 -4.66 -69.34 51.62
N THR A 2 -4.93 -68.56 50.69
CA THR A 2 -5.41 -68.68 49.34
C THR A 2 -5.19 -67.34 48.64
N GLU A 3 -4.72 -67.40 47.42
CA GLU A 3 -4.41 -66.31 46.56
C GLU A 3 -5.62 -65.51 46.10
N ALA A 4 -5.52 -64.21 46.09
CA ALA A 4 -6.42 -63.30 45.39
C ALA A 4 -5.71 -62.82 44.08
N ARG A 5 -6.32 -63.11 42.95
CA ARG A 5 -5.96 -62.65 41.63
C ARG A 5 -6.51 -61.24 41.46
N ASP A 6 -5.61 -60.26 41.33
CA ASP A 6 -5.91 -58.97 40.80
C ASP A 6 -5.97 -59.05 39.25
N GLY A 7 -7.14 -58.81 38.69
CA GLY A 7 -7.38 -58.61 37.29
C GLY A 7 -7.26 -57.14 36.95
N GLN A 8 -6.16 -56.72 36.32
CA GLN A 8 -6.08 -55.42 35.68
C GLN A 8 -6.94 -55.44 34.43
N SER A 9 -8.07 -54.72 34.46
CA SER A 9 -8.80 -54.36 33.26
C SER A 9 -8.07 -53.18 32.59
N VAL A 10 -7.38 -53.51 31.49
CA VAL A 10 -6.88 -52.54 30.55
C VAL A 10 -8.09 -51.88 29.89
N ASP A 11 -8.26 -50.58 30.10
CA ASP A 11 -9.29 -49.76 29.53
C ASP A 11 -8.99 -49.56 28.03
N GLN A 12 -9.70 -50.30 27.14
CA GLN A 12 -9.58 -50.22 25.67
C GLN A 12 -10.61 -49.30 25.07
N THR A 13 -10.74 -48.05 25.54
CA THR A 13 -11.74 -47.10 25.06
C THR A 13 -11.14 -45.84 24.40
N GLN A 14 -9.90 -45.83 23.91
CA GLN A 14 -9.25 -44.63 23.42
C GLN A 14 -9.28 -44.39 21.88
N ASP A 15 -9.82 -45.27 21.05
CA ASP A 15 -9.70 -45.19 19.58
C ASP A 15 -11.03 -45.07 18.79
N GLN A 16 -12.10 -44.64 19.41
CA GLN A 16 -13.34 -44.44 18.67
C GLN A 16 -13.61 -42.96 18.37
N PRO A 17 -13.96 -42.60 17.12
CA PRO A 17 -14.31 -41.23 16.79
C PRO A 17 -15.47 -40.75 17.65
N VAL A 18 -15.34 -39.54 18.20
CA VAL A 18 -16.35 -38.93 19.08
C VAL A 18 -17.11 -37.86 18.31
N HIS A 19 -18.43 -37.86 18.44
CA HIS A 19 -19.28 -36.82 17.84
C HIS A 19 -19.49 -35.67 18.86
N LEU A 20 -19.05 -34.45 18.51
CA LEU A 20 -19.11 -33.28 19.38
C LEU A 20 -19.61 -32.03 18.63
N PRO A 21 -20.30 -31.12 19.33
CA PRO A 21 -20.69 -29.85 18.72
C PRO A 21 -19.48 -28.98 18.49
N LEU A 22 -19.41 -28.34 17.32
CA LEU A 22 -18.29 -27.48 16.86
C LEU A 22 -18.60 -26.02 17.15
N LEU A 23 -17.69 -25.36 17.85
CA LEU A 23 -17.66 -23.93 18.03
C LEU A 23 -16.49 -23.34 17.21
N SER A 24 -16.82 -22.51 16.23
CA SER A 24 -15.85 -21.82 15.40
C SER A 24 -15.51 -20.47 16.04
N ALA A 25 -14.25 -20.33 16.51
CA ALA A 25 -13.76 -19.08 17.11
C ALA A 25 -13.18 -18.19 15.98
N PRO A 26 -13.73 -16.98 15.73
CA PRO A 26 -13.30 -16.14 14.61
C PRO A 26 -11.94 -15.51 14.83
N ASP A 27 -11.60 -15.10 16.05
CA ASP A 27 -10.47 -14.24 16.35
C ASP A 27 -9.44 -14.87 17.31
N THR A 28 -9.47 -16.18 17.52
CA THR A 28 -8.57 -16.83 18.48
C THR A 28 -8.26 -18.25 18.08
N VAL A 29 -6.97 -18.56 17.96
CA VAL A 29 -6.52 -19.95 17.84
C VAL A 29 -6.26 -20.53 19.24
N VAL A 30 -6.99 -21.58 19.56
CA VAL A 30 -6.91 -22.21 20.89
C VAL A 30 -6.09 -23.50 20.79
N LEU A 31 -5.09 -23.62 21.66
CA LEU A 31 -4.23 -24.79 21.77
C LEU A 31 -4.61 -25.63 23.02
N PRO A 32 -4.24 -26.91 23.07
CA PRO A 32 -4.42 -27.73 24.26
C PRO A 32 -3.89 -27.08 25.54
N GLY A 33 -4.63 -27.21 26.66
CA GLY A 33 -4.28 -26.65 27.95
C GLY A 33 -4.67 -25.17 28.14
N MET A 34 -5.09 -24.47 27.12
CA MET A 34 -5.55 -23.08 27.25
C MET A 34 -6.91 -22.97 27.93
N VAL A 35 -7.09 -21.90 28.70
CA VAL A 35 -8.36 -21.48 29.27
C VAL A 35 -8.81 -20.20 28.59
N VAL A 36 -9.94 -20.24 27.91
CA VAL A 36 -10.40 -19.15 27.04
C VAL A 36 -11.76 -18.66 27.49
N PRO A 37 -11.89 -17.38 27.87
CA PRO A 37 -13.20 -16.75 28.07
C PRO A 37 -13.75 -16.32 26.69
N LEU A 38 -15.00 -16.65 26.40
CA LEU A 38 -15.72 -16.24 25.21
C LEU A 38 -17.01 -15.54 25.57
N ASP A 39 -17.42 -14.57 24.76
CA ASP A 39 -18.71 -13.92 24.91
C ASP A 39 -19.84 -14.92 24.62
N TYR A 40 -20.82 -14.96 25.52
CA TYR A 40 -21.97 -15.87 25.40
C TYR A 40 -23.08 -15.23 24.54
N ASP A 41 -22.78 -15.05 23.28
CA ASP A 41 -23.63 -14.41 22.28
C ASP A 41 -24.56 -15.39 21.52
N ALA A 42 -25.17 -14.91 20.43
CA ALA A 42 -26.10 -15.70 19.62
C ALA A 42 -25.42 -16.86 18.87
N ASP A 43 -24.14 -16.75 18.55
CA ASP A 43 -23.38 -17.77 17.81
C ASP A 43 -22.82 -18.83 18.75
N VAL A 44 -22.40 -18.46 19.94
CA VAL A 44 -21.83 -19.35 20.96
C VAL A 44 -22.91 -20.14 21.71
N ARG A 45 -24.05 -19.50 22.00
CA ARG A 45 -25.15 -20.11 22.81
C ARG A 45 -25.63 -21.47 22.32
N PRO A 46 -25.95 -21.68 21.02
CA PRO A 46 -26.46 -22.97 20.56
C PRO A 46 -25.49 -24.13 20.78
N VAL A 47 -24.17 -23.83 20.62
CA VAL A 47 -23.14 -24.84 20.78
C VAL A 47 -22.93 -25.19 22.26
N ILE A 48 -22.97 -24.22 23.16
CA ILE A 48 -22.87 -24.47 24.61
C ILE A 48 -24.08 -25.20 25.14
N GLU A 49 -25.30 -24.87 24.65
CA GLU A 49 -26.52 -25.60 25.02
C GLU A 49 -26.48 -27.05 24.52
N ALA A 50 -26.00 -27.28 23.27
CA ALA A 50 -25.84 -28.63 22.75
C ALA A 50 -24.78 -29.43 23.54
N ALA A 51 -23.65 -28.82 23.89
CA ALA A 51 -22.61 -29.46 24.70
C ALA A 51 -23.10 -29.82 26.10
N ARG A 52 -23.92 -28.99 26.74
CA ARG A 52 -24.55 -29.26 28.04
C ARG A 52 -25.62 -30.34 27.98
N ALA A 53 -26.31 -30.46 26.87
CA ALA A 53 -27.31 -31.48 26.67
C ALA A 53 -26.70 -32.88 26.41
N SER A 54 -25.45 -32.95 25.93
CA SER A 54 -24.65 -34.16 25.82
C SER A 54 -24.16 -34.58 27.23
N ALA A 55 -24.05 -35.88 27.47
CA ALA A 55 -23.70 -36.43 28.79
C ALA A 55 -22.37 -35.93 29.34
N ASP A 56 -21.45 -35.47 28.46
CA ASP A 56 -20.07 -35.09 28.83
C ASP A 56 -19.81 -33.58 28.86
N GLY A 57 -20.69 -32.72 28.37
CA GLY A 57 -20.51 -31.27 28.34
C GLY A 57 -19.31 -30.81 27.51
N ARG A 58 -18.87 -31.63 26.53
CA ARG A 58 -17.69 -31.38 25.70
C ARG A 58 -18.09 -30.75 24.35
N LEU A 59 -17.20 -29.95 23.78
CA LEU A 59 -17.36 -29.37 22.47
C LEU A 59 -15.98 -29.27 21.78
N ILE A 60 -15.97 -28.99 20.47
CA ILE A 60 -14.74 -28.75 19.74
C ILE A 60 -14.61 -27.26 19.52
N LEU A 61 -13.43 -26.70 19.87
CA LEU A 61 -13.03 -25.37 19.46
C LEU A 61 -12.13 -25.46 18.23
N SER A 62 -12.45 -24.69 17.21
CA SER A 62 -11.69 -24.65 15.96
C SER A 62 -11.57 -23.22 15.45
N PRO A 63 -10.42 -22.79 14.88
CA PRO A 63 -10.30 -21.48 14.27
C PRO A 63 -11.21 -21.36 13.03
N ARG A 64 -11.79 -20.17 12.83
CA ARG A 64 -12.55 -19.85 11.62
C ARG A 64 -11.57 -19.44 10.50
N LEU A 65 -11.70 -20.06 9.34
CA LEU A 65 -10.90 -19.72 8.16
C LEU A 65 -11.81 -19.08 7.09
N PRO A 66 -11.31 -18.10 6.30
CA PRO A 66 -12.13 -17.39 5.33
C PRO A 66 -12.61 -18.27 4.17
N ASP A 67 -11.80 -19.27 3.78
CA ASP A 67 -11.90 -20.01 2.53
C ASP A 67 -12.09 -21.53 2.72
N ARG A 68 -11.90 -22.05 3.93
CA ARG A 68 -12.01 -23.48 4.23
C ARG A 68 -12.33 -23.75 5.70
N TRP A 69 -12.77 -24.96 5.99
CA TRP A 69 -12.85 -25.45 7.37
C TRP A 69 -11.48 -25.82 7.89
N ALA A 70 -11.24 -25.58 9.19
CA ALA A 70 -10.02 -26.02 9.84
C ALA A 70 -9.99 -27.55 9.91
N THR A 71 -8.82 -28.12 9.69
CA THR A 71 -8.59 -29.56 9.73
C THR A 71 -8.40 -30.09 11.14
N HIS A 72 -7.99 -29.24 12.07
CA HIS A 72 -7.73 -29.59 13.46
C HIS A 72 -8.43 -28.61 14.41
N GLY A 73 -8.73 -29.09 15.59
CA GLY A 73 -9.31 -28.34 16.70
C GLY A 73 -8.91 -28.94 18.04
N VAL A 74 -9.48 -28.40 19.10
CA VAL A 74 -9.27 -28.95 20.46
C VAL A 74 -10.62 -29.31 21.09
N VAL A 75 -10.68 -30.43 21.77
CA VAL A 75 -11.83 -30.76 22.61
C VAL A 75 -11.79 -29.86 23.83
N ALA A 76 -12.85 -29.11 24.07
CA ALA A 76 -12.95 -28.24 25.22
C ALA A 76 -14.09 -28.64 26.15
N THR A 77 -13.92 -28.39 27.42
CA THR A 77 -14.92 -28.56 28.46
C THR A 77 -15.38 -27.21 28.98
N ILE A 78 -16.67 -27.13 29.36
CA ILE A 78 -17.25 -25.91 29.94
C ILE A 78 -16.86 -25.85 31.44
N ASP A 79 -15.95 -24.94 31.76
CA ASP A 79 -15.53 -24.72 33.19
C ASP A 79 -16.59 -23.91 33.92
N GLN A 80 -17.00 -22.77 33.36
CA GLN A 80 -17.92 -21.86 34.02
C GLN A 80 -18.72 -21.03 33.00
N VAL A 81 -19.99 -20.76 33.36
CA VAL A 81 -20.80 -19.73 32.65
C VAL A 81 -21.21 -18.70 33.70
N GLY A 82 -20.84 -17.46 33.46
CA GLY A 82 -21.03 -16.39 34.43
C GLY A 82 -21.39 -15.04 33.78
N ARG A 83 -21.52 -14.03 34.64
CA ARG A 83 -21.62 -12.61 34.23
C ARG A 83 -20.40 -11.84 34.72
N LEU A 84 -19.85 -11.04 33.86
CA LEU A 84 -18.83 -10.07 34.20
C LEU A 84 -19.43 -8.89 34.97
N PRO A 85 -18.62 -8.12 35.75
CA PRO A 85 -19.09 -6.95 36.50
C PRO A 85 -19.76 -5.86 35.63
N GLY A 86 -19.62 -5.89 34.30
CA GLY A 86 -20.27 -5.01 33.31
C GLY A 86 -21.59 -5.55 32.72
N GLY A 87 -22.08 -6.71 33.20
CA GLY A 87 -23.36 -7.29 32.75
C GLY A 87 -23.28 -8.25 31.55
N ALA A 88 -22.15 -8.33 30.86
CA ALA A 88 -21.92 -9.26 29.76
C ALA A 88 -21.86 -10.71 30.25
N HIS A 89 -22.51 -11.61 29.50
CA HIS A 89 -22.46 -13.05 29.78
C HIS A 89 -21.21 -13.65 29.12
N VAL A 90 -20.44 -14.43 29.87
CA VAL A 90 -19.21 -15.06 29.42
C VAL A 90 -19.24 -16.53 29.74
N VAL A 91 -18.74 -17.36 28.85
CA VAL A 91 -18.43 -18.78 29.07
C VAL A 91 -16.93 -18.96 29.11
N VAL A 92 -16.44 -19.67 30.10
CA VAL A 92 -15.02 -20.05 30.21
C VAL A 92 -14.90 -21.50 29.79
N LEU A 93 -14.09 -21.73 28.78
CA LEU A 93 -13.81 -23.03 28.20
C LEU A 93 -12.36 -23.44 28.50
N ARG A 94 -12.17 -24.67 28.88
CA ARG A 94 -10.86 -25.29 29.10
C ARG A 94 -10.55 -26.23 27.92
N ALA A 95 -9.55 -25.92 27.15
CA ALA A 95 -9.09 -26.71 26.04
C ALA A 95 -8.32 -27.96 26.54
N GLY A 96 -8.72 -29.11 26.06
CA GLY A 96 -8.12 -30.40 26.35
C GLY A 96 -7.29 -30.93 25.20
N GLU A 97 -7.66 -32.10 24.66
CA GLU A 97 -6.89 -32.81 23.66
C GLU A 97 -7.09 -32.24 22.25
N ARG A 98 -6.03 -32.34 21.43
CA ARG A 98 -6.06 -32.03 20.00
C ARG A 98 -6.81 -33.11 19.23
N VAL A 99 -7.65 -32.70 18.31
CA VAL A 99 -8.43 -33.60 17.46
C VAL A 99 -8.35 -33.21 15.98
N ARG A 100 -8.42 -34.20 15.11
CA ARG A 100 -8.68 -33.99 13.69
C ARG A 100 -10.19 -33.91 13.47
N ILE A 101 -10.64 -32.89 12.78
CA ILE A 101 -12.06 -32.66 12.47
C ILE A 101 -12.40 -33.44 11.19
N GLY A 102 -13.34 -34.35 11.32
CA GLY A 102 -13.87 -35.15 10.22
C GLY A 102 -15.07 -34.48 9.55
N HIS A 103 -16.02 -35.28 9.10
CA HIS A 103 -17.21 -34.79 8.41
C HIS A 103 -18.31 -34.36 9.39
N GLY A 104 -19.25 -33.55 8.88
CA GLY A 104 -20.42 -33.13 9.64
C GLY A 104 -21.37 -34.30 9.89
N VAL A 105 -21.86 -34.42 11.12
CA VAL A 105 -22.80 -35.50 11.53
C VAL A 105 -24.07 -34.89 12.09
N PRO A 106 -25.21 -35.61 11.99
CA PRO A 106 -26.46 -35.20 12.66
C PRO A 106 -26.30 -35.19 14.18
N GLY A 107 -26.75 -34.11 14.84
CA GLY A 107 -26.73 -34.03 16.29
C GLY A 107 -27.87 -33.17 16.84
N PRO A 108 -28.16 -33.23 18.15
CA PRO A 108 -29.27 -32.51 18.78
C PRO A 108 -29.03 -30.99 18.80
N GLY A 109 -30.10 -30.21 18.63
CA GLY A 109 -30.11 -28.76 18.73
C GLY A 109 -29.74 -28.05 17.43
N ALA A 110 -29.40 -26.76 17.52
CA ALA A 110 -29.05 -25.91 16.38
C ALA A 110 -27.54 -25.81 16.13
N ALA A 111 -26.71 -26.56 16.86
CA ALA A 111 -25.25 -26.58 16.70
C ALA A 111 -24.82 -27.46 15.53
N LEU A 112 -23.69 -27.10 14.92
CA LEU A 112 -23.02 -27.98 13.96
C LEU A 112 -22.30 -29.09 14.74
N TRP A 113 -22.54 -30.33 14.37
CA TRP A 113 -21.89 -31.51 14.95
C TRP A 113 -20.88 -32.06 13.95
N VAL A 114 -19.75 -32.49 14.47
CA VAL A 114 -18.70 -33.10 13.65
C VAL A 114 -18.15 -34.34 14.32
N GLU A 115 -17.63 -35.22 13.51
CA GLU A 115 -16.82 -36.34 13.95
C GLU A 115 -15.43 -35.83 14.30
N ALA A 116 -14.88 -36.26 15.44
CA ALA A 116 -13.56 -35.92 15.91
C ALA A 116 -12.74 -37.16 16.20
N GLU A 117 -11.58 -37.24 15.60
CA GLU A 117 -10.61 -38.30 15.83
C GLU A 117 -9.47 -37.75 16.71
N PRO A 118 -9.11 -38.45 17.81
CA PRO A 118 -7.93 -38.11 18.59
C PRO A 118 -6.69 -38.11 17.70
N VAL A 119 -5.79 -37.20 17.98
CA VAL A 119 -4.54 -37.07 17.21
C VAL A 119 -3.40 -37.63 18.05
N GLU A 120 -2.70 -38.64 17.53
CA GLU A 120 -1.51 -39.16 18.20
C GLU A 120 -0.38 -38.14 18.20
N ALA A 121 0.18 -37.86 19.35
CA ALA A 121 1.20 -36.82 19.56
C ALA A 121 2.62 -37.23 19.13
N GLY A 122 2.79 -38.46 18.67
CA GLY A 122 4.10 -39.02 18.36
C GLY A 122 4.89 -39.48 19.61
N ALA A 123 5.97 -40.19 19.40
CA ALA A 123 6.80 -40.74 20.48
C ALA A 123 7.76 -39.66 21.01
N VAL A 124 7.79 -39.44 22.32
CA VAL A 124 8.74 -38.57 22.99
C VAL A 124 10.11 -39.20 23.04
N THR A 125 11.05 -38.72 22.25
CA THR A 125 12.44 -39.16 22.20
C THR A 125 13.34 -38.30 23.12
N ASP A 126 14.59 -38.69 23.28
CA ASP A 126 15.55 -37.85 24.00
C ASP A 126 15.80 -36.51 23.31
N ALA A 127 15.81 -36.50 21.97
CA ALA A 127 15.88 -35.25 21.19
C ALA A 127 14.67 -34.33 21.42
N THR A 128 13.48 -34.91 21.54
CA THR A 128 12.26 -34.16 21.89
C THR A 128 12.36 -33.52 23.28
N ARG A 129 12.91 -34.23 24.26
CA ARG A 129 13.15 -33.69 25.61
C ARG A 129 14.19 -32.57 25.60
N GLU A 130 15.25 -32.71 24.81
CA GLU A 130 16.30 -31.69 24.69
C GLU A 130 15.72 -30.38 24.09
N ARG A 131 14.91 -30.49 23.03
CA ARG A 131 14.19 -29.33 22.45
C ARG A 131 13.19 -28.70 23.43
N ALA A 132 12.49 -29.51 24.20
CA ALA A 132 11.59 -29.03 25.24
C ALA A 132 12.33 -28.18 26.30
N GLU A 133 13.48 -28.68 26.78
CA GLU A 133 14.34 -27.95 27.73
C GLU A 133 14.92 -26.67 27.09
N GLU A 134 15.24 -26.71 25.81
CA GLU A 134 15.66 -25.51 25.06
C GLU A 134 14.55 -24.47 24.97
N PHE A 135 13.34 -24.88 24.55
CA PHE A 135 12.19 -23.98 24.49
C PHE A 135 11.87 -23.37 25.86
N LYS A 136 11.92 -24.21 26.91
CA LYS A 136 11.72 -23.76 28.31
C LYS A 136 12.72 -22.69 28.71
N ARG A 137 13.99 -22.89 28.43
CA ARG A 137 15.06 -21.90 28.75
C ARG A 137 14.85 -20.59 27.96
N THR A 138 14.54 -20.68 26.66
CA THR A 138 14.32 -19.52 25.81
C THR A 138 13.09 -18.73 26.26
N THR A 139 11.98 -19.41 26.57
CA THR A 139 10.76 -18.81 27.07
C THR A 139 10.98 -18.11 28.43
N VAL A 140 11.70 -18.75 29.35
CA VAL A 140 12.07 -18.13 30.63
C VAL A 140 12.91 -16.87 30.40
N ALA A 141 13.85 -16.89 29.46
CA ALA A 141 14.67 -15.72 29.13
C ALA A 141 13.81 -14.57 28.56
N ILE A 142 12.83 -14.87 27.71
CA ILE A 142 11.88 -13.87 27.18
C ILE A 142 11.04 -13.27 28.34
N LEU A 143 10.48 -14.12 29.20
CA LEU A 143 9.64 -13.67 30.34
C LEU A 143 10.41 -12.79 31.32
N GLN A 144 11.67 -13.15 31.62
CA GLN A 144 12.55 -12.36 32.48
C GLN A 144 12.82 -10.98 31.93
N ARG A 145 13.08 -10.86 30.60
CA ARG A 145 13.30 -9.58 29.91
C ARG A 145 12.04 -8.71 29.88
N ARG A 146 10.87 -9.35 29.85
CA ARG A 146 9.57 -8.67 29.92
C ARG A 146 9.10 -8.36 31.34
N ASN A 147 9.91 -8.64 32.35
CA ASN A 147 9.55 -8.51 33.77
C ASN A 147 8.31 -9.32 34.20
N ALA A 148 8.02 -10.40 33.49
CA ALA A 148 6.85 -11.27 33.77
C ALA A 148 7.21 -12.45 34.70
N TRP A 149 7.84 -12.14 35.83
CA TRP A 149 8.33 -13.14 36.81
C TRP A 149 7.24 -14.07 37.31
N GLN A 150 5.99 -13.60 37.40
CA GLN A 150 4.86 -14.38 37.94
C GLN A 150 4.54 -15.63 37.12
N VAL A 151 4.92 -15.67 35.83
CA VAL A 151 4.64 -16.79 34.93
C VAL A 151 5.81 -17.76 34.80
N VAL A 152 7.02 -17.35 35.22
CA VAL A 152 8.23 -18.16 35.11
C VAL A 152 8.10 -19.49 35.84
N ASP A 153 7.58 -19.47 37.09
CA ASP A 153 7.41 -20.67 37.90
C ASP A 153 6.41 -21.66 37.26
N GLN A 154 5.36 -21.16 36.63
CA GLN A 154 4.38 -21.99 35.93
C GLN A 154 5.00 -22.70 34.74
N VAL A 155 5.81 -21.99 33.91
CA VAL A 155 6.52 -22.60 32.78
C VAL A 155 7.55 -23.64 33.23
N GLN A 156 8.24 -23.39 34.37
CA GLN A 156 9.23 -24.32 34.91
C GLN A 156 8.61 -25.63 35.41
N GLN A 157 7.38 -25.60 35.93
CA GLN A 157 6.68 -26.78 36.46
C GLN A 157 6.14 -27.71 35.36
N VAL A 158 6.03 -27.26 34.12
CA VAL A 158 5.55 -28.10 33.01
C VAL A 158 6.64 -29.11 32.64
N SER A 159 6.37 -30.39 32.80
CA SER A 159 7.28 -31.49 32.50
C SER A 159 6.98 -32.24 31.20
N ASP A 160 5.73 -32.17 30.73
CA ASP A 160 5.33 -32.80 29.48
C ASP A 160 5.75 -31.95 28.27
N PRO A 161 6.54 -32.51 27.32
CA PRO A 161 7.00 -31.76 26.14
C PRO A 161 5.88 -31.26 25.25
N GLY A 162 4.77 -32.01 25.14
CA GLY A 162 3.61 -31.61 24.35
C GLY A 162 2.88 -30.41 24.94
N ALA A 163 2.57 -30.49 26.24
CA ALA A 163 1.96 -29.40 26.99
C ALA A 163 2.86 -28.14 26.99
N LEU A 164 4.18 -28.31 27.05
CA LEU A 164 5.13 -27.23 27.01
C LEU A 164 5.10 -26.51 25.64
N ALA A 165 5.05 -27.24 24.52
CA ALA A 165 4.91 -26.66 23.19
C ALA A 165 3.59 -25.91 23.04
N ASP A 166 2.50 -26.44 23.58
CA ASP A 166 1.16 -25.85 23.50
C ASP A 166 1.00 -24.61 24.38
N LEU A 167 1.86 -24.38 25.40
CA LEU A 167 1.92 -23.11 26.15
C LEU A 167 2.26 -21.91 25.27
N ALA A 168 2.86 -22.14 24.09
CA ALA A 168 3.10 -21.07 23.11
C ALA A 168 1.80 -20.39 22.64
N GLY A 169 0.63 -21.00 22.82
CA GLY A 169 -0.66 -20.35 22.59
C GLY A 169 -0.87 -19.04 23.36
N TYR A 170 -0.26 -18.91 24.55
CA TYR A 170 -0.29 -17.68 25.33
C TYR A 170 0.78 -16.65 24.92
N ALA A 171 1.70 -16.99 24.00
CA ALA A 171 2.76 -16.09 23.59
C ALA A 171 2.19 -14.96 22.71
N SER A 172 2.33 -13.73 23.17
CA SER A 172 1.85 -12.54 22.47
C SER A 172 2.68 -12.16 21.23
N TYR A 173 3.85 -12.76 21.05
CA TYR A 173 4.71 -12.55 19.89
C TYR A 173 4.40 -13.49 18.72
N LEU A 174 3.55 -14.49 18.93
CA LEU A 174 3.10 -15.37 17.85
C LEU A 174 1.80 -14.84 17.25
N ASP A 175 1.77 -14.76 15.93
CA ASP A 175 0.56 -14.43 15.18
C ASP A 175 -0.40 -15.62 15.07
N ASP A 176 -1.60 -15.38 14.59
CA ASP A 176 -2.63 -16.41 14.45
C ASP A 176 -2.27 -17.46 13.40
N THR A 177 -1.42 -17.12 12.43
CA THR A 177 -0.93 -18.07 11.42
C THR A 177 0.03 -19.07 12.05
N GLN A 178 0.95 -18.60 12.87
CA GLN A 178 1.91 -19.42 13.61
C GLN A 178 1.20 -20.31 14.64
N LYS A 179 0.25 -19.78 15.38
CA LYS A 179 -0.56 -20.55 16.35
C LYS A 179 -1.38 -21.63 15.65
N ARG A 180 -1.91 -21.35 14.46
CA ARG A 180 -2.65 -22.32 13.66
C ARG A 180 -1.73 -23.42 13.12
N GLU A 181 -0.54 -23.06 12.62
CA GLU A 181 0.47 -24.02 12.21
C GLU A 181 0.82 -24.98 13.36
N LEU A 182 0.92 -24.45 14.56
CA LEU A 182 1.15 -25.22 15.77
C LEU A 182 -0.03 -26.17 16.10
N LEU A 183 -1.27 -25.72 15.91
CA LEU A 183 -2.46 -26.52 16.09
C LEU A 183 -2.53 -27.67 15.06
N GLU A 184 -2.22 -27.37 13.80
CA GLU A 184 -2.26 -28.30 12.67
C GLU A 184 -1.05 -29.27 12.61
N THR A 185 -0.04 -29.10 13.49
CA THR A 185 1.13 -29.98 13.61
C THR A 185 0.96 -31.00 14.73
N PRO A 186 0.64 -32.29 14.42
CA PRO A 186 0.41 -33.31 15.45
C PRO A 186 1.65 -33.71 16.24
N ASP A 187 2.76 -33.89 15.55
CA ASP A 187 4.02 -34.40 16.09
C ASP A 187 4.66 -33.40 17.08
N VAL A 188 4.93 -33.86 18.32
CA VAL A 188 5.48 -33.03 19.40
C VAL A 188 6.86 -32.49 19.06
N ASP A 189 7.70 -33.27 18.40
CA ASP A 189 9.06 -32.87 18.08
C ASP A 189 9.08 -31.74 17.02
N GLN A 190 8.18 -31.84 16.03
CA GLN A 190 8.00 -30.78 15.03
C GLN A 190 7.41 -29.52 15.67
N ARG A 191 6.41 -29.62 16.56
CA ARG A 191 5.89 -28.46 17.29
C ARG A 191 6.98 -27.75 18.10
N LEU A 192 7.79 -28.51 18.82
CA LEU A 192 8.91 -27.94 19.59
C LEU A 192 9.93 -27.26 18.67
N ALA A 193 10.21 -27.83 17.49
CA ALA A 193 11.11 -27.19 16.53
C ALA A 193 10.59 -25.84 16.07
N LEU A 194 9.28 -25.72 15.78
CA LEU A 194 8.63 -24.46 15.40
C LEU A 194 8.73 -23.44 16.53
N VAL A 195 8.27 -23.79 17.74
CA VAL A 195 8.22 -22.81 18.85
C VAL A 195 9.62 -22.42 19.34
N VAL A 196 10.63 -23.29 19.26
CA VAL A 196 12.03 -22.95 19.54
C VAL A 196 12.53 -21.92 18.52
N GLY A 197 12.23 -22.12 17.22
CA GLY A 197 12.61 -21.21 16.16
C GLY A 197 12.06 -19.80 16.41
N TRP A 198 10.76 -19.70 16.58
CA TRP A 198 10.07 -18.41 16.83
C TRP A 198 10.48 -17.75 18.14
N ALA A 199 10.66 -18.52 19.20
CA ALA A 199 11.12 -17.98 20.47
C ALA A 199 12.55 -17.43 20.42
N ARG A 200 13.46 -18.08 19.65
CA ARG A 200 14.83 -17.58 19.44
C ARG A 200 14.84 -16.28 18.64
N GLU A 201 14.02 -16.21 17.58
CA GLU A 201 13.89 -15.01 16.78
C GLU A 201 13.41 -13.84 17.61
N HIS A 202 12.34 -14.04 18.39
CA HIS A 202 11.81 -13.00 19.27
C HIS A 202 12.78 -12.60 20.40
N LEU A 203 13.53 -13.55 20.95
CA LEU A 203 14.56 -13.26 21.96
C LEU A 203 15.67 -12.39 21.35
N ALA A 204 16.09 -12.67 20.11
CA ALA A 204 17.09 -11.87 19.41
C ALA A 204 16.59 -10.44 19.12
N GLU A 205 15.31 -10.26 18.76
CA GLU A 205 14.68 -8.94 18.61
C GLU A 205 14.68 -8.14 19.91
N LEU A 206 14.36 -8.80 21.04
CA LEU A 206 14.41 -8.16 22.36
C LEU A 206 15.84 -7.77 22.73
N GLU A 207 16.85 -8.60 22.43
CA GLU A 207 18.25 -8.29 22.68
C GLU A 207 18.73 -7.05 21.88
N VAL A 208 18.36 -6.95 20.63
CA VAL A 208 18.67 -5.78 19.79
C VAL A 208 17.98 -4.53 20.35
N SER A 209 16.70 -4.64 20.73
CA SER A 209 15.94 -3.53 21.30
C SER A 209 16.51 -3.04 22.64
N GLU A 210 16.91 -3.96 23.53
CA GLU A 210 17.58 -3.62 24.78
C GLU A 210 18.94 -2.94 24.56
N LYS A 211 19.73 -3.46 23.61
CA LYS A 211 21.03 -2.87 23.29
C LYS A 211 20.87 -1.45 22.75
N ILE A 212 19.91 -1.23 21.83
CA ILE A 212 19.59 0.12 21.33
C ILE A 212 19.17 1.03 22.50
N SER A 213 18.32 0.54 23.40
CA SER A 213 17.86 1.30 24.58
C SER A 213 19.00 1.61 25.55
N GLN A 214 19.95 0.69 25.69
CA GLN A 214 21.12 0.87 26.54
C GLN A 214 22.11 1.87 25.90
N ASP A 215 22.37 1.74 24.59
CA ASP A 215 23.23 2.67 23.84
C ASP A 215 22.66 4.11 23.87
N VAL A 216 21.32 4.23 23.79
CA VAL A 216 20.63 5.54 23.92
C VAL A 216 20.78 6.10 25.36
N ARG A 217 20.62 5.26 26.39
CA ARG A 217 20.80 5.67 27.79
C ARG A 217 22.24 6.08 28.08
N GLU A 218 23.21 5.27 27.64
CA GLU A 218 24.62 5.61 27.80
C GLU A 218 24.99 6.89 27.05
N GLY A 219 24.39 7.11 25.85
CA GLY A 219 24.53 8.35 25.09
C GLY A 219 23.87 9.56 25.78
N MET A 220 22.77 9.36 26.52
CA MET A 220 22.14 10.38 27.34
C MET A 220 22.96 10.67 28.60
N ASP A 221 23.41 9.63 29.31
CA ASP A 221 24.24 9.76 30.52
C ASP A 221 25.59 10.46 30.20
N LYS A 222 26.19 10.16 29.04
CA LYS A 222 27.39 10.83 28.57
C LYS A 222 27.16 12.30 28.27
N ARG A 223 26.03 12.64 27.62
CA ARG A 223 25.64 14.04 27.37
C ARG A 223 25.30 14.78 28.65
N GLN A 224 24.62 14.11 29.60
CA GLN A 224 24.29 14.69 30.91
C GLN A 224 25.56 14.92 31.75
N ARG A 225 26.51 14.01 31.69
CA ARG A 225 27.82 14.17 32.36
C ARG A 225 28.67 15.25 31.71
N GLU A 226 28.69 15.36 30.39
CA GLU A 226 29.34 16.47 29.69
C GLU A 226 28.67 17.81 30.01
N PHE A 227 27.35 17.84 30.12
CA PHE A 227 26.58 19.02 30.54
C PHE A 227 26.96 19.46 31.95
N LEU A 228 26.93 18.51 32.93
CA LEU A 228 27.34 18.79 34.31
C LEU A 228 28.78 19.27 34.43
N LEU A 229 29.70 18.69 33.65
CA LEU A 229 31.09 19.12 33.61
C LEU A 229 31.24 20.53 33.01
N ARG A 230 30.42 20.88 31.98
CA ARG A 230 30.38 22.23 31.43
C ARG A 230 29.81 23.24 32.40
N GLU A 231 28.75 22.88 33.16
CA GLU A 231 28.19 23.71 34.21
C GLU A 231 29.17 23.94 35.34
N GLN A 232 29.87 22.88 35.81
CA GLN A 232 30.94 23.04 36.80
C GLN A 232 32.09 23.94 36.30
N LEU A 233 32.46 23.79 35.03
CA LEU A 233 33.48 24.62 34.42
C LEU A 233 33.05 26.08 34.28
N ALA A 234 31.72 26.31 33.97
CA ALA A 234 31.14 27.64 33.93
C ALA A 234 31.05 28.28 35.34
N ALA A 235 30.69 27.49 36.37
CA ALA A 235 30.65 27.94 37.77
C ALA A 235 32.06 28.30 38.28
N ILE A 236 33.07 27.50 37.98
CA ILE A 236 34.46 27.75 38.33
C ILE A 236 34.99 28.97 37.60
N ARG A 237 34.70 29.18 36.32
CA ARG A 237 35.10 30.35 35.57
C ARG A 237 34.44 31.62 36.10
N LYS A 238 33.18 31.55 36.54
CA LYS A 238 32.46 32.64 37.23
C LYS A 238 33.05 33.02 38.56
N GLU A 239 33.54 32.05 39.38
CA GLU A 239 34.24 32.34 40.65
C GLU A 239 35.67 32.85 40.42
N LEU A 240 36.32 32.48 39.32
CA LEU A 240 37.66 32.94 39.00
C LEU A 240 37.73 34.33 38.35
N GLY A 241 36.54 34.95 38.06
CA GLY A 241 36.47 36.27 37.42
C GLY A 241 37.02 36.30 35.98
N GLU A 242 37.23 35.15 35.36
CA GLU A 242 37.65 35.03 33.97
C GLU A 242 36.42 35.09 33.05
N GLY A 243 36.13 36.29 32.55
CA GLY A 243 35.29 36.58 31.39
C GLY A 243 33.87 36.00 31.45
N GLU A 244 32.88 36.81 31.12
CA GLU A 244 31.53 36.31 30.82
C GLU A 244 31.65 35.08 29.86
N PRO A 245 30.96 33.97 30.14
CA PRO A 245 30.90 32.89 29.16
C PRO A 245 30.23 33.48 27.91
N GLU A 246 30.94 33.44 26.79
CA GLU A 246 30.30 33.49 25.46
C GLU A 246 29.26 32.39 25.45
N GLY A 247 27.96 32.72 25.73
CA GLY A 247 26.92 31.72 25.71
C GLY A 247 25.80 31.91 26.73
N THR A 248 25.72 32.95 27.51
CA THR A 248 24.42 33.49 27.89
C THR A 248 23.90 34.22 26.68
N ASP A 249 23.22 33.44 25.81
CA ASP A 249 22.47 33.99 24.70
C ASP A 249 21.62 35.12 25.24
N ASP A 250 21.98 36.34 24.96
CA ASP A 250 21.14 37.49 25.22
C ASP A 250 19.98 37.44 24.23
N TYR A 251 19.03 36.53 24.49
CA TYR A 251 17.84 36.37 23.67
C TYR A 251 17.11 37.70 23.48
N ARG A 252 17.24 38.63 24.45
CA ARG A 252 16.66 39.95 24.30
C ARG A 252 17.34 40.69 23.16
N ALA A 253 18.67 40.77 23.14
CA ALA A 253 19.42 41.40 22.08
C ALA A 253 19.20 40.70 20.74
N ARG A 254 19.15 39.35 20.70
CA ARG A 254 18.85 38.60 19.47
C ARG A 254 17.45 38.92 18.92
N VAL A 255 16.43 39.00 19.78
CA VAL A 255 15.04 39.30 19.38
C VAL A 255 14.93 40.76 18.93
N GLU A 256 15.62 41.70 19.61
CA GLU A 256 15.62 43.13 19.25
C GLU A 256 16.36 43.37 17.94
N ALA A 257 17.43 42.64 17.65
CA ALA A 257 18.20 42.71 16.42
C ALA A 257 17.56 41.98 15.24
N ALA A 258 16.74 40.97 15.49
CA ALA A 258 16.09 40.18 14.45
C ALA A 258 15.01 40.97 13.72
N ASP A 259 14.90 40.76 12.42
CA ASP A 259 13.84 41.37 11.59
C ASP A 259 12.54 40.56 11.70
N LEU A 260 11.81 40.81 12.81
CA LEU A 260 10.59 40.10 13.15
C LEU A 260 9.37 41.02 12.94
N PRO A 261 8.22 40.48 12.50
CA PRO A 261 6.96 41.17 12.54
C PRO A 261 6.62 41.62 13.97
N ASP A 262 5.92 42.78 14.12
CA ASP A 262 5.66 43.39 15.44
C ASP A 262 4.99 42.40 16.42
N HIS A 263 3.97 41.70 15.97
CA HIS A 263 3.25 40.72 16.80
C HIS A 263 4.12 39.54 17.27
N VAL A 264 5.08 39.09 16.42
CA VAL A 264 6.03 38.03 16.74
C VAL A 264 7.07 38.55 17.72
N ARG A 265 7.61 39.77 17.47
CA ARG A 265 8.55 40.44 18.35
C ARG A 265 7.99 40.60 19.76
N GLU A 266 6.74 41.09 19.86
CA GLU A 266 6.05 41.21 21.15
C GLU A 266 5.90 39.86 21.87
N ALA A 267 5.54 38.80 21.12
CA ALA A 267 5.42 37.46 21.67
C ALA A 267 6.79 36.94 22.15
N ALA A 268 7.83 37.12 21.36
CA ALA A 268 9.19 36.71 21.71
C ALA A 268 9.72 37.46 22.94
N LEU A 269 9.53 38.77 23.03
CA LEU A 269 9.92 39.57 24.20
C LEU A 269 9.17 39.15 25.46
N ARG A 270 7.88 38.77 25.36
CA ARG A 270 7.13 38.20 26.50
C ARG A 270 7.75 36.91 27.00
N GLU A 271 8.16 36.00 26.10
CA GLU A 271 8.82 34.74 26.47
C GLU A 271 10.22 35.00 27.00
N VAL A 272 11.00 35.93 26.47
CA VAL A 272 12.29 36.38 27.03
C VAL A 272 12.11 36.86 28.47
N GLY A 273 11.07 37.69 28.72
CA GLY A 273 10.76 38.14 30.07
C GLY A 273 10.34 37.02 31.03
N LYS A 274 9.81 35.87 30.55
CA LYS A 274 9.59 34.69 31.38
C LYS A 274 10.91 33.97 31.62
N LEU A 275 11.75 33.84 30.62
CA LEU A 275 13.06 33.17 30.70
C LEU A 275 13.97 33.86 31.73
N GLU A 276 14.01 35.19 31.72
CA GLU A 276 14.81 35.99 32.67
C GLU A 276 14.37 35.81 34.15
N ARG A 277 13.09 35.45 34.37
CA ARG A 277 12.54 35.17 35.71
C ARG A 277 12.55 33.71 36.09
N ALA A 278 12.72 32.83 35.12
CA ALA A 278 12.77 31.39 35.35
C ALA A 278 14.13 30.96 35.92
N SER A 279 14.13 29.93 36.76
CA SER A 279 15.38 29.29 37.20
C SER A 279 15.99 28.52 36.05
N ASP A 280 17.30 28.61 35.87
CA ASP A 280 18.03 27.87 34.81
C ASP A 280 17.88 26.35 34.96
N GLN A 281 17.51 25.86 36.12
CA GLN A 281 17.24 24.43 36.39
C GLN A 281 15.79 24.01 36.08
N SER A 282 14.92 24.97 35.70
CA SER A 282 13.54 24.67 35.36
C SER A 282 13.44 24.07 33.95
N PRO A 283 12.69 22.96 33.77
CA PRO A 283 12.40 22.44 32.43
C PRO A 283 11.75 23.50 31.51
N GLU A 284 11.04 24.45 32.08
CA GLU A 284 10.38 25.53 31.38
C GLU A 284 11.39 26.47 30.66
N SER A 285 12.55 26.73 31.27
CA SER A 285 13.60 27.53 30.63
C SER A 285 14.13 26.89 29.34
N GLY A 286 14.26 25.55 29.32
CA GLY A 286 14.65 24.79 28.14
C GLY A 286 13.61 24.89 27.03
N TRP A 287 12.34 24.78 27.34
CA TRP A 287 11.26 24.91 26.35
C TRP A 287 11.15 26.32 25.79
N ILE A 288 11.32 27.35 26.62
CA ILE A 288 11.30 28.76 26.17
C ILE A 288 12.49 29.01 25.21
N ARG A 289 13.69 28.54 25.55
CA ARG A 289 14.89 28.68 24.69
C ARG A 289 14.65 28.00 23.34
N THR A 290 14.19 26.75 23.34
CA THR A 290 13.91 26.03 22.07
C THR A 290 12.85 26.73 21.24
N TRP A 291 11.82 27.31 21.86
CA TRP A 291 10.82 28.08 21.16
C TRP A 291 11.39 29.38 20.58
N LEU A 292 12.20 30.12 21.36
CA LEU A 292 12.85 31.34 20.88
C LEU A 292 13.81 31.05 19.71
N ASP A 293 14.59 29.98 19.81
CA ASP A 293 15.44 29.56 18.70
C ASP A 293 14.61 29.22 17.46
N THR A 294 13.52 28.47 17.60
CA THR A 294 12.61 28.15 16.49
C THR A 294 12.02 29.42 15.85
N VAL A 295 11.61 30.40 16.64
CA VAL A 295 11.07 31.68 16.13
C VAL A 295 12.14 32.50 15.43
N LEU A 296 13.35 32.54 15.98
CA LEU A 296 14.48 33.27 15.38
C LEU A 296 15.04 32.62 14.12
N ASP A 297 14.89 31.32 13.98
CA ASP A 297 15.32 30.57 12.78
C ASP A 297 14.36 30.71 11.60
N LEU A 298 13.13 31.19 11.84
CA LEU A 298 12.16 31.41 10.77
C LEU A 298 12.52 32.68 9.96
N PRO A 299 12.44 32.61 8.63
CA PRO A 299 12.83 33.71 7.73
C PRO A 299 11.71 34.75 7.56
N TRP A 300 11.21 35.36 8.62
CA TRP A 300 9.98 36.19 8.67
C TRP A 300 9.88 37.29 7.61
N GLN A 301 11.01 37.89 7.23
CA GLN A 301 11.06 38.99 6.26
C GLN A 301 11.87 38.64 5.01
N VAL A 302 12.30 37.37 4.90
CA VAL A 302 13.11 36.93 3.76
C VAL A 302 12.20 36.38 2.68
N SER A 303 12.17 37.01 1.52
CA SER A 303 11.49 36.51 0.33
C SER A 303 12.42 36.47 -0.87
N THR A 304 12.14 35.61 -1.81
CA THR A 304 12.82 35.55 -3.11
C THR A 304 12.04 36.36 -4.13
N ASP A 305 12.76 37.04 -5.06
CA ASP A 305 12.12 37.75 -6.16
C ASP A 305 11.51 36.78 -7.17
N ASP A 306 10.23 37.00 -7.50
CA ASP A 306 9.52 36.18 -8.49
C ASP A 306 10.02 36.49 -9.91
N ARG A 307 10.30 35.42 -10.67
CA ARG A 307 10.47 35.53 -12.11
C ARG A 307 9.08 35.50 -12.74
N THR A 308 8.74 36.58 -13.46
CA THR A 308 7.41 36.75 -14.08
C THR A 308 7.39 36.43 -15.57
N ASP A 309 8.56 36.07 -16.15
CA ASP A 309 8.67 35.71 -17.56
C ASP A 309 8.09 34.32 -17.83
N VAL A 310 6.90 34.31 -18.41
CA VAL A 310 6.14 33.12 -18.76
C VAL A 310 6.83 32.28 -19.85
N VAL A 311 7.56 32.94 -20.78
CA VAL A 311 8.29 32.24 -21.85
C VAL A 311 9.48 31.49 -21.26
N ALA A 312 10.27 32.17 -20.40
CA ALA A 312 11.37 31.52 -19.69
C ALA A 312 10.89 30.40 -18.76
N ALA A 313 9.72 30.55 -18.15
CA ALA A 313 9.11 29.47 -17.37
C ALA A 313 8.79 28.22 -18.22
N ARG A 314 8.24 28.42 -19.44
CA ARG A 314 8.00 27.31 -20.37
C ARG A 314 9.32 26.63 -20.79
N GLU A 315 10.36 27.41 -21.10
CA GLU A 315 11.67 26.88 -21.47
C GLU A 315 12.28 26.00 -20.36
N VAL A 316 12.14 26.41 -19.09
CA VAL A 316 12.58 25.60 -17.94
C VAL A 316 11.83 24.27 -17.89
N LEU A 317 10.50 24.30 -18.04
CA LEU A 317 9.69 23.08 -18.02
C LEU A 317 10.01 22.14 -19.21
N ASP A 318 10.27 22.71 -20.40
CA ASP A 318 10.63 21.93 -21.59
C ASP A 318 12.03 21.31 -21.48
N ALA A 319 12.96 22.02 -20.88
CA ALA A 319 14.32 21.51 -20.65
C ALA A 319 14.34 20.35 -19.61
N ASP A 320 13.45 20.39 -18.65
CA ASP A 320 13.42 19.42 -17.54
C ASP A 320 12.56 18.20 -17.79
N HIS A 321 11.53 18.33 -18.63
CA HIS A 321 10.52 17.31 -18.83
C HIS A 321 10.22 17.08 -20.30
N HIS A 322 10.27 15.83 -20.71
CA HIS A 322 9.87 15.41 -22.07
C HIS A 322 8.35 15.25 -22.12
N GLY A 323 7.72 15.75 -23.18
CA GLY A 323 6.27 15.73 -23.35
C GLY A 323 5.54 16.50 -22.24
N LEU A 324 4.38 16.02 -21.82
CA LEU A 324 3.52 16.61 -20.79
C LEU A 324 3.06 18.04 -21.14
N ASP A 325 2.80 18.32 -22.44
CA ASP A 325 2.51 19.68 -22.92
C ASP A 325 1.28 20.27 -22.24
N ASP A 326 0.19 19.53 -22.11
CA ASP A 326 -1.03 19.98 -21.43
C ASP A 326 -0.78 20.36 -19.96
N VAL A 327 0.06 19.59 -19.28
CA VAL A 327 0.45 19.85 -17.89
C VAL A 327 1.30 21.11 -17.78
N LYS A 328 2.26 21.28 -18.70
CA LYS A 328 3.10 22.47 -18.77
C LYS A 328 2.29 23.71 -19.12
N ASP A 329 1.35 23.62 -20.05
CA ASP A 329 0.46 24.72 -20.40
C ASP A 329 -0.39 25.15 -19.20
N ARG A 330 -0.99 24.23 -18.46
CA ARG A 330 -1.72 24.53 -17.23
C ARG A 330 -0.85 25.21 -16.16
N ILE A 331 0.37 24.72 -15.97
CA ILE A 331 1.33 25.35 -15.06
C ILE A 331 1.65 26.77 -15.54
N VAL A 332 1.94 26.97 -16.82
CA VAL A 332 2.27 28.27 -17.43
C VAL A 332 1.09 29.22 -17.33
N GLU A 333 -0.15 28.78 -17.60
CA GLU A 333 -1.38 29.57 -17.41
C GLU A 333 -1.51 30.05 -15.95
N HIS A 334 -1.30 29.16 -14.97
CA HIS A 334 -1.33 29.52 -13.55
C HIS A 334 -0.26 30.57 -13.21
N LEU A 335 0.95 30.41 -13.70
CA LEU A 335 2.06 31.35 -13.51
C LEU A 335 1.75 32.70 -14.19
N ALA A 336 1.17 32.70 -15.38
CA ALA A 336 0.79 33.89 -16.11
C ALA A 336 -0.27 34.73 -15.36
N VAL A 337 -1.29 34.07 -14.81
CA VAL A 337 -2.30 34.73 -13.99
C VAL A 337 -1.66 35.38 -12.75
N ARG A 338 -0.76 34.67 -12.08
CA ARG A 338 -0.03 35.16 -10.91
C ARG A 338 0.83 36.39 -11.26
N ALA A 339 1.63 36.30 -12.33
CA ALA A 339 2.46 37.40 -12.82
C ALA A 339 1.62 38.66 -13.13
N ARG A 340 0.49 38.47 -13.83
CA ARG A 340 -0.40 39.56 -14.19
C ARG A 340 -1.08 40.24 -13.00
N ARG A 341 -1.39 39.47 -11.96
CA ARG A 341 -1.91 40.01 -10.70
C ARG A 341 -0.86 40.86 -9.99
N ALA A 342 0.38 40.36 -9.91
CA ALA A 342 1.51 41.10 -9.32
C ALA A 342 1.77 42.42 -10.06
N GLU A 343 1.82 42.45 -11.41
CA GLU A 343 1.97 43.64 -12.23
C GLU A 343 0.90 44.72 -11.96
N ARG A 344 -0.30 44.29 -11.60
CA ARG A 344 -1.43 45.21 -11.34
C ARG A 344 -1.52 45.67 -9.88
N GLY A 345 -0.59 45.20 -9.03
CA GLY A 345 -0.64 45.50 -7.59
C GLY A 345 -1.87 44.90 -6.91
N LEU A 346 -2.48 43.92 -7.53
CA LEU A 346 -3.52 43.12 -6.92
C LEU A 346 -2.81 42.11 -6.04
N GLU A 347 -2.70 42.44 -4.75
CA GLU A 347 -2.16 41.51 -3.76
C GLU A 347 -2.78 40.15 -3.95
N VAL A 348 -2.00 39.10 -3.68
CA VAL A 348 -2.51 37.71 -3.59
C VAL A 348 -3.32 37.60 -2.30
N VAL A 349 -4.19 38.58 -2.07
CA VAL A 349 -5.03 38.62 -0.88
C VAL A 349 -6.12 37.60 -1.00
N GLY A 350 -6.28 36.78 0.01
CA GLY A 350 -7.32 35.83 0.30
C GLY A 350 -8.73 36.22 -0.10
N GLY A 351 -8.98 36.28 -1.39
CA GLY A 351 -10.31 36.40 -1.97
C GLY A 351 -10.72 35.05 -2.58
N ARG A 352 -11.98 34.67 -2.41
CA ARG A 352 -12.56 33.54 -3.11
C ARG A 352 -12.19 33.59 -4.59
N GLY A 353 -11.33 32.65 -5.06
CA GLY A 353 -10.94 32.52 -6.45
C GLY A 353 -9.49 32.89 -6.81
N SER A 354 -8.62 33.24 -5.85
CA SER A 354 -7.19 33.47 -6.12
C SER A 354 -6.35 32.25 -5.89
N GLY A 355 -6.32 31.36 -6.85
CA GLY A 355 -5.35 30.27 -6.88
C GLY A 355 -5.85 28.99 -6.26
N ALA A 356 -6.48 28.15 -7.08
CA ALA A 356 -6.58 26.73 -6.77
C ALA A 356 -5.17 26.16 -6.60
N VAL A 357 -4.97 25.34 -5.60
CA VAL A 357 -3.75 24.56 -5.43
C VAL A 357 -3.67 23.58 -6.58
N LEU A 358 -2.59 23.59 -7.35
CA LEU A 358 -2.41 22.60 -8.43
C LEU A 358 -2.13 21.24 -7.83
N ALA A 359 -2.99 20.27 -8.12
CA ALA A 359 -2.83 18.89 -7.71
C ALA A 359 -2.39 18.02 -8.91
N LEU A 360 -1.15 17.59 -8.89
CA LEU A 360 -0.56 16.72 -9.91
C LEU A 360 -0.96 15.28 -9.60
N VAL A 361 -1.90 14.73 -10.36
CA VAL A 361 -2.44 13.38 -10.13
C VAL A 361 -2.02 12.43 -11.24
N GLY A 362 -1.50 11.27 -10.89
CA GLY A 362 -1.11 10.26 -11.88
C GLY A 362 -0.26 9.15 -11.29
N PRO A 363 0.08 8.15 -12.09
CA PRO A 363 0.80 6.97 -11.61
C PRO A 363 2.20 7.32 -11.05
N PRO A 364 2.79 6.43 -10.25
CA PRO A 364 4.12 6.67 -9.70
C PRO A 364 5.19 6.71 -10.80
N GLY A 365 6.15 7.64 -10.65
CA GLY A 365 7.30 7.74 -11.55
C GLY A 365 7.09 8.56 -12.83
N VAL A 366 5.96 9.27 -12.96
CA VAL A 366 5.69 10.18 -14.09
C VAL A 366 6.26 11.59 -13.93
N GLY A 367 7.04 11.85 -12.86
CA GLY A 367 7.72 13.13 -12.71
C GLY A 367 6.97 14.16 -11.87
N LYS A 368 5.93 13.81 -11.11
CA LYS A 368 5.15 14.76 -10.27
C LYS A 368 6.03 15.60 -9.35
N THR A 369 6.96 14.98 -8.64
CA THR A 369 7.85 15.69 -7.71
C THR A 369 8.84 16.59 -8.45
N SER A 370 9.42 16.12 -9.56
CA SER A 370 10.35 16.91 -10.36
C SER A 370 9.67 18.09 -11.07
N LEU A 371 8.40 17.96 -11.43
CA LEU A 371 7.59 19.09 -11.91
C LEU A 371 7.50 20.20 -10.86
N GLY A 372 7.27 19.83 -9.59
CA GLY A 372 7.28 20.80 -8.49
C GLY A 372 8.61 21.55 -8.34
N GLU A 373 9.73 20.85 -8.47
CA GLU A 373 11.06 21.45 -8.48
C GLU A 373 11.25 22.40 -9.67
N SER A 374 10.77 22.02 -10.85
CA SER A 374 10.87 22.84 -12.06
C SER A 374 10.00 24.08 -11.99
N VAL A 375 8.79 23.99 -11.38
CA VAL A 375 7.96 25.16 -11.09
C VAL A 375 8.68 26.15 -10.16
N ALA A 376 9.32 25.65 -9.12
CA ALA A 376 10.09 26.50 -8.21
C ALA A 376 11.25 27.20 -8.93
N ARG A 377 11.98 26.48 -9.79
CA ARG A 377 13.04 27.08 -10.62
C ARG A 377 12.51 28.11 -11.61
N ALA A 378 11.37 27.81 -12.25
CA ALA A 378 10.72 28.75 -13.17
C ALA A 378 10.33 30.05 -12.47
N LEU A 379 9.82 29.97 -11.25
CA LEU A 379 9.48 31.14 -10.42
C LEU A 379 10.72 31.83 -9.79
N GLY A 380 11.89 31.21 -9.75
CA GLY A 380 13.04 31.67 -8.98
C GLY A 380 12.92 31.50 -7.48
N ARG A 381 11.99 30.65 -7.02
CA ARG A 381 11.69 30.39 -5.61
C ARG A 381 12.43 29.19 -5.04
N ARG A 382 12.54 29.13 -3.73
CA ARG A 382 13.04 27.95 -3.03
C ARG A 382 12.00 26.82 -3.13
N PHE A 383 12.46 25.57 -3.15
CA PHE A 383 11.62 24.40 -3.20
C PHE A 383 11.75 23.56 -1.94
N VAL A 384 10.64 23.15 -1.36
CA VAL A 384 10.59 22.22 -0.23
C VAL A 384 9.48 21.19 -0.44
N ARG A 385 9.78 19.96 -0.06
CA ARG A 385 8.84 18.84 -0.13
C ARG A 385 8.35 18.44 1.25
N VAL A 386 7.05 18.39 1.45
CA VAL A 386 6.38 17.90 2.65
C VAL A 386 5.72 16.57 2.33
N ALA A 387 6.27 15.48 2.84
CA ALA A 387 5.67 14.15 2.66
C ALA A 387 4.48 13.98 3.59
N LEU A 388 3.28 13.73 3.04
CA LEU A 388 2.04 13.53 3.79
C LEU A 388 1.60 12.06 3.85
N GLY A 389 2.28 11.18 3.12
CA GLY A 389 1.96 9.76 3.09
C GLY A 389 2.00 9.11 4.47
N GLY A 390 0.84 8.62 4.93
CA GLY A 390 0.71 7.95 6.23
C GLY A 390 0.50 8.88 7.44
N VAL A 391 0.37 10.19 7.24
CA VAL A 391 0.02 11.15 8.28
C VAL A 391 -1.43 10.93 8.70
N ARG A 392 -1.66 10.78 10.01
CA ARG A 392 -2.98 10.58 10.62
C ARG A 392 -3.26 11.51 11.79
N ASP A 393 -2.24 12.15 12.34
CA ASP A 393 -2.32 13.06 13.47
C ASP A 393 -2.31 14.50 12.95
N GLU A 394 -3.32 15.28 13.32
CA GLU A 394 -3.42 16.72 13.00
C GLU A 394 -2.21 17.51 13.52
N ALA A 395 -1.64 17.08 14.65
CA ALA A 395 -0.47 17.72 15.22
C ALA A 395 0.78 17.65 14.34
N GLU A 396 0.84 16.71 13.39
CA GLU A 396 1.90 16.67 12.39
C GLU A 396 1.87 17.90 11.46
N ILE A 397 0.68 18.46 11.19
CA ILE A 397 0.50 19.64 10.34
C ILE A 397 0.58 20.91 11.17
N ARG A 398 -0.21 20.98 12.27
CA ARG A 398 -0.36 22.16 13.12
C ARG A 398 0.64 22.28 14.25
N GLY A 399 1.54 21.29 14.44
CA GLY A 399 2.46 21.26 15.55
C GLY A 399 1.83 20.77 16.87
N HIS A 400 2.67 20.37 17.78
CA HIS A 400 2.29 19.92 19.11
C HIS A 400 2.29 21.10 20.08
N ARG A 401 1.36 21.13 21.03
CA ARG A 401 1.39 22.16 22.08
C ARG A 401 2.69 22.06 22.89
N ARG A 402 3.33 23.19 23.17
CA ARG A 402 4.63 23.31 23.87
C ARG A 402 4.71 22.61 25.22
N THR A 403 3.56 22.36 25.85
CA THR A 403 3.48 21.71 27.17
C THR A 403 3.78 20.21 27.14
N TYR A 404 3.86 19.60 25.96
CA TYR A 404 4.20 18.19 25.83
C TYR A 404 5.71 17.99 25.67
N VAL A 405 6.25 16.96 26.33
CA VAL A 405 7.65 16.57 26.15
C VAL A 405 7.87 16.06 24.73
N GLY A 406 8.82 16.64 24.01
CA GLY A 406 9.07 16.31 22.62
C GLY A 406 8.19 17.06 21.62
N ALA A 407 7.49 18.11 22.05
CA ALA A 407 6.71 18.97 21.16
C ALA A 407 7.60 19.56 20.05
N LEU A 408 7.09 19.54 18.82
CA LEU A 408 7.75 20.06 17.63
C LEU A 408 6.78 20.94 16.84
N PRO A 409 7.28 21.94 16.08
CA PRO A 409 6.48 22.67 15.12
C PRO A 409 5.92 21.73 14.06
N GLY A 410 4.79 22.13 13.46
CA GLY A 410 4.17 21.42 12.37
C GLY A 410 5.05 21.33 11.12
N ARG A 411 4.71 20.42 10.24
CA ARG A 411 5.48 20.18 8.99
C ARG A 411 5.57 21.40 8.12
N VAL A 412 4.52 22.25 8.09
CA VAL A 412 4.50 23.48 7.30
C VAL A 412 5.52 24.48 7.82
N VAL A 413 5.56 24.71 9.12
CA VAL A 413 6.53 25.61 9.76
C VAL A 413 7.96 25.13 9.53
N ARG A 414 8.20 23.84 9.68
CA ARG A 414 9.52 23.24 9.40
C ARG A 414 9.93 23.41 7.93
N ALA A 415 8.97 23.27 7.00
CA ALA A 415 9.22 23.48 5.59
C ALA A 415 9.60 24.94 5.28
N ILE A 416 8.98 25.92 5.92
CA ILE A 416 9.36 27.35 5.78
C ILE A 416 10.76 27.60 6.34
N SER A 417 11.08 27.06 7.52
CA SER A 417 12.43 27.15 8.10
C SER A 417 13.49 26.51 7.17
N GLU A 418 13.23 25.30 6.65
CA GLU A 418 14.11 24.61 5.72
C GLU A 418 14.31 25.38 4.40
N ALA A 419 13.25 26.00 3.90
CA ALA A 419 13.30 26.84 2.70
C ALA A 419 14.16 28.09 2.88
N GLY A 420 14.22 28.65 4.09
CA GLY A 420 14.90 29.91 4.37
C GLY A 420 14.29 31.10 3.64
N SER A 421 13.01 31.04 3.28
CA SER A 421 12.20 32.13 2.71
C SER A 421 10.74 31.96 3.03
N MET A 422 9.97 33.06 3.10
CA MET A 422 8.54 33.05 3.41
C MET A 422 7.66 32.75 2.19
N ASN A 423 8.22 32.77 0.99
CA ASN A 423 7.49 32.55 -0.26
C ASN A 423 7.98 31.33 -1.07
N PRO A 424 8.29 30.18 -0.44
CA PRO A 424 8.76 29.02 -1.18
C PRO A 424 7.65 28.38 -2.02
N VAL A 425 8.05 27.44 -2.87
CA VAL A 425 7.13 26.44 -3.42
C VAL A 425 7.16 25.22 -2.50
N VAL A 426 6.03 24.91 -1.90
CA VAL A 426 5.86 23.76 -1.01
C VAL A 426 5.09 22.67 -1.74
N LEU A 427 5.72 21.53 -1.95
CA LEU A 427 5.09 20.34 -2.53
C LEU A 427 4.54 19.43 -1.44
N LEU A 428 3.24 19.34 -1.35
CA LEU A 428 2.51 18.40 -0.48
C LEU A 428 2.43 17.05 -1.20
N ASP A 429 3.29 16.12 -0.82
CA ASP A 429 3.44 14.86 -1.53
C ASP A 429 2.60 13.75 -0.91
N GLU A 430 1.92 12.98 -1.78
CA GLU A 430 1.03 11.86 -1.43
C GLU A 430 -0.19 12.28 -0.58
N VAL A 431 -0.92 13.33 -1.00
CA VAL A 431 -2.14 13.80 -0.30
C VAL A 431 -3.28 12.78 -0.32
N ASP A 432 -3.27 11.85 -1.27
CA ASP A 432 -4.20 10.71 -1.36
C ASP A 432 -3.99 9.66 -0.26
N LYS A 433 -2.90 9.74 0.48
CA LYS A 433 -2.58 8.83 1.59
C LYS A 433 -2.76 9.45 2.98
N VAL A 434 -3.31 10.64 3.03
CA VAL A 434 -3.69 11.30 4.29
C VAL A 434 -4.91 10.58 4.86
N GLY A 435 -4.78 10.09 6.08
CA GLY A 435 -5.86 9.39 6.80
C GLY A 435 -6.34 10.19 8.00
N SER A 436 -7.55 9.89 8.46
CA SER A 436 -8.06 10.38 9.75
C SER A 436 -8.16 9.22 10.74
N ASP A 437 -7.91 9.48 12.02
CA ASP A 437 -8.14 8.54 13.11
C ASP A 437 -8.65 9.29 14.37
N TYR A 438 -8.68 8.60 15.52
CA TYR A 438 -9.11 9.20 16.80
C TYR A 438 -8.20 10.34 17.30
N ARG A 439 -7.05 10.60 16.65
CA ARG A 439 -6.10 11.66 17.02
C ARG A 439 -6.36 12.98 16.29
N GLY A 440 -7.25 12.97 15.34
CA GLY A 440 -7.62 14.16 14.60
C GLY A 440 -7.80 13.95 13.10
N ASP A 441 -8.02 15.03 12.40
CA ASP A 441 -8.19 15.07 10.96
C ASP A 441 -7.13 15.98 10.31
N PRO A 442 -6.01 15.43 9.82
CA PRO A 442 -5.00 16.22 9.13
C PRO A 442 -5.53 16.95 7.87
N ALA A 443 -6.59 16.43 7.24
CA ALA A 443 -7.20 17.12 6.10
C ALA A 443 -7.84 18.45 6.52
N ALA A 444 -8.46 18.49 7.69
CA ALA A 444 -9.00 19.76 8.24
C ALA A 444 -7.89 20.77 8.52
N ALA A 445 -6.74 20.34 9.04
CA ALA A 445 -5.58 21.20 9.23
C ALA A 445 -5.00 21.73 7.91
N LEU A 446 -4.94 20.87 6.89
CA LEU A 446 -4.48 21.26 5.56
C LEU A 446 -5.45 22.24 4.88
N LEU A 447 -6.75 22.17 5.15
CA LEU A 447 -7.69 23.15 4.64
C LEU A 447 -7.37 24.57 5.10
N GLU A 448 -6.97 24.76 6.36
CA GLU A 448 -6.55 26.07 6.88
C GLU A 448 -5.29 26.59 6.18
N VAL A 449 -4.33 25.70 5.89
CA VAL A 449 -3.10 26.01 5.17
C VAL A 449 -3.38 26.40 3.72
N LEU A 450 -4.29 25.69 3.05
CA LEU A 450 -4.54 25.82 1.61
C LEU A 450 -5.65 26.84 1.28
N ASP A 451 -6.46 27.23 2.24
CA ASP A 451 -7.52 28.20 2.02
C ASP A 451 -6.96 29.64 2.03
N PRO A 452 -6.97 30.36 0.89
CA PRO A 452 -6.46 31.74 0.84
C PRO A 452 -7.20 32.69 1.77
N ALA A 453 -8.41 32.35 2.23
CA ALA A 453 -9.14 33.15 3.17
C ALA A 453 -8.62 33.05 4.61
N GLN A 454 -7.86 32.01 4.92
CA GLN A 454 -7.41 31.68 6.28
C GLN A 454 -5.89 31.58 6.42
N ASN A 455 -5.16 31.27 5.34
CA ASN A 455 -3.73 30.97 5.37
C ASN A 455 -2.86 32.17 5.76
N HIS A 456 -3.33 33.39 5.64
CA HIS A 456 -2.61 34.62 6.06
C HIS A 456 -2.51 34.76 7.60
N THR A 457 -3.32 34.00 8.35
CA THR A 457 -3.31 33.93 9.82
C THR A 457 -3.17 32.48 10.31
N PHE A 458 -2.41 31.67 9.57
CA PHE A 458 -2.17 30.29 9.99
C PHE A 458 -1.49 30.24 11.35
N ARG A 459 -2.04 29.44 12.27
CA ARG A 459 -1.53 29.36 13.62
C ARG A 459 -1.08 27.96 13.99
N ASP A 460 0.22 27.79 14.04
CA ASP A 460 0.82 26.54 14.54
C ASP A 460 0.70 26.47 16.06
N HIS A 461 0.32 25.28 16.59
CA HIS A 461 0.11 25.07 18.02
C HIS A 461 1.41 25.13 18.84
N TYR A 462 2.56 24.92 18.20
CA TYR A 462 3.86 25.06 18.86
C TYR A 462 4.31 26.51 18.90
N LEU A 463 4.17 27.23 17.78
CA LEU A 463 4.57 28.64 17.70
C LEU A 463 3.61 29.55 18.48
N GLU A 464 2.31 29.29 18.41
CA GLU A 464 1.24 30.14 18.99
C GLU A 464 1.28 31.61 18.55
N VAL A 465 1.95 31.89 17.42
CA VAL A 465 1.95 33.16 16.71
C VAL A 465 1.44 32.96 15.30
N ASP A 466 0.83 34.00 14.71
CA ASP A 466 0.29 33.93 13.37
C ASP A 466 1.46 33.92 12.35
N LEU A 467 1.38 33.01 11.38
CA LEU A 467 2.31 32.87 10.27
C LEU A 467 1.55 33.13 8.97
N ASP A 468 2.03 34.11 8.20
CA ASP A 468 1.43 34.43 6.92
C ASP A 468 1.96 33.48 5.83
N LEU A 469 1.08 32.60 5.31
CA LEU A 469 1.35 31.66 4.23
C LEU A 469 0.80 32.10 2.88
N SER A 470 0.28 33.34 2.76
CA SER A 470 -0.41 33.82 1.55
C SER A 470 0.49 33.85 0.32
N ASP A 471 1.80 34.08 0.51
CA ASP A 471 2.79 34.10 -0.56
C ASP A 471 3.39 32.73 -0.89
N VAL A 472 3.11 31.70 -0.11
CA VAL A 472 3.55 30.34 -0.38
C VAL A 472 2.81 29.77 -1.59
N VAL A 473 3.54 29.17 -2.50
CA VAL A 473 2.94 28.40 -3.61
C VAL A 473 2.83 26.95 -3.20
N PHE A 474 1.60 26.51 -2.95
CA PHE A 474 1.35 25.10 -2.65
C PHE A 474 1.07 24.31 -3.93
N LEU A 475 1.76 23.20 -4.07
CA LEU A 475 1.49 22.17 -5.06
C LEU A 475 1.17 20.86 -4.32
N ALA A 476 0.28 20.05 -4.86
CA ALA A 476 -0.05 18.76 -4.29
C ALA A 476 0.29 17.63 -5.27
N THR A 477 0.64 16.45 -4.77
CA THR A 477 0.72 15.24 -5.59
C THR A 477 -0.17 14.15 -5.03
N ALA A 478 -0.76 13.38 -5.94
CA ALA A 478 -1.52 12.19 -5.60
C ALA A 478 -1.30 11.11 -6.66
N ASN A 479 -1.53 9.86 -6.31
CA ASN A 479 -1.54 8.79 -7.28
C ASN A 479 -2.95 8.54 -7.82
N VAL A 480 -3.97 8.70 -6.97
CA VAL A 480 -5.37 8.43 -7.27
C VAL A 480 -6.23 9.61 -6.79
N ALA A 481 -6.93 10.28 -7.71
CA ALA A 481 -7.73 11.46 -7.38
C ALA A 481 -8.87 11.16 -6.41
N GLU A 482 -9.51 10.02 -6.57
CA GLU A 482 -10.67 9.57 -5.78
C GLU A 482 -10.31 9.26 -4.32
N GLN A 483 -9.01 9.13 -4.00
CA GLN A 483 -8.53 8.93 -2.63
C GLN A 483 -8.14 10.24 -1.93
N ILE A 484 -8.14 11.36 -2.63
CA ILE A 484 -7.96 12.67 -2.01
C ILE A 484 -9.21 12.98 -1.21
N PRO A 485 -9.09 13.42 0.06
CA PRO A 485 -10.26 13.87 0.83
C PRO A 485 -11.07 14.93 0.06
N GLU A 486 -12.37 14.74 -0.06
CA GLU A 486 -13.27 15.57 -0.87
C GLU A 486 -13.15 17.07 -0.52
N ALA A 487 -13.02 17.38 0.76
CA ALA A 487 -12.87 18.77 1.22
C ALA A 487 -11.58 19.44 0.70
N LEU A 488 -10.50 18.68 0.50
CA LEU A 488 -9.27 19.17 -0.11
C LEU A 488 -9.41 19.27 -1.62
N LEU A 489 -10.07 18.28 -2.24
CA LEU A 489 -10.26 18.23 -3.68
C LEU A 489 -11.02 19.46 -4.20
N ASP A 490 -12.03 19.95 -3.46
CA ASP A 490 -12.78 21.15 -3.78
C ASP A 490 -11.93 22.44 -3.88
N ARG A 491 -10.73 22.43 -3.31
CA ARG A 491 -9.77 23.54 -3.33
C ARG A 491 -8.61 23.35 -4.29
N MET A 492 -8.59 22.20 -4.97
CA MET A 492 -7.50 21.81 -5.86
C MET A 492 -7.94 21.85 -7.32
N GLU A 493 -7.08 22.38 -8.16
CA GLU A 493 -7.18 22.18 -9.60
C GLU A 493 -6.41 20.91 -9.96
N VAL A 494 -7.16 19.90 -10.39
CA VAL A 494 -6.57 18.60 -10.71
C VAL A 494 -5.95 18.62 -12.11
N VAL A 495 -4.65 18.42 -12.16
CA VAL A 495 -3.88 18.26 -13.40
C VAL A 495 -3.47 16.79 -13.49
N ARG A 496 -4.02 16.08 -14.47
CA ARG A 496 -3.77 14.64 -14.64
C ARG A 496 -2.50 14.42 -15.44
N LEU A 497 -1.63 13.58 -14.93
CA LEU A 497 -0.43 13.08 -15.59
C LEU A 497 -0.67 11.65 -16.01
N ASP A 498 -0.58 11.40 -17.30
CA ASP A 498 -0.66 10.06 -17.86
C ASP A 498 0.67 9.31 -17.76
N GLY A 499 0.63 8.02 -18.05
CA GLY A 499 1.84 7.22 -18.22
C GLY A 499 2.53 7.56 -19.54
N TYR A 500 3.82 7.32 -19.59
CA TYR A 500 4.66 7.51 -20.77
C TYR A 500 4.52 6.37 -21.78
N THR A 501 4.60 6.70 -23.07
CA THR A 501 4.77 5.74 -24.15
C THR A 501 6.16 5.10 -24.09
N GLU A 502 6.40 4.08 -24.87
CA GLU A 502 7.73 3.47 -24.97
C GLU A 502 8.75 4.45 -25.55
N ASP A 503 8.35 5.23 -26.52
CA ASP A 503 9.19 6.25 -27.15
C ASP A 503 9.49 7.40 -26.21
N ASP A 504 8.51 7.87 -25.42
CA ASP A 504 8.74 8.82 -24.34
C ASP A 504 9.74 8.29 -23.32
N LYS A 505 9.61 7.01 -22.92
CA LYS A 505 10.54 6.40 -21.98
C LYS A 505 11.96 6.33 -22.50
N VAL A 506 12.14 6.03 -23.79
CA VAL A 506 13.46 6.04 -24.45
C VAL A 506 14.02 7.47 -24.50
N ALA A 507 13.20 8.44 -24.90
CA ALA A 507 13.58 9.85 -24.93
C ALA A 507 13.97 10.36 -23.54
N ILE A 508 13.14 10.12 -22.52
CA ILE A 508 13.41 10.47 -21.10
C ILE A 508 14.68 9.76 -20.60
N ALA A 509 14.84 8.47 -20.93
CA ALA A 509 16.02 7.72 -20.54
C ALA A 509 17.30 8.36 -21.08
N ARG A 510 17.29 8.77 -22.35
CA ARG A 510 18.44 9.38 -23.02
C ARG A 510 18.73 10.77 -22.48
N THR A 511 17.71 11.64 -22.43
CA THR A 511 17.90 13.07 -22.16
C THR A 511 18.08 13.38 -20.67
N HIS A 512 17.43 12.60 -19.78
CA HIS A 512 17.37 12.92 -18.36
C HIS A 512 17.93 11.82 -17.45
N LEU A 513 17.53 10.52 -17.66
CA LEU A 513 17.92 9.48 -16.72
C LEU A 513 19.38 9.07 -16.88
N LEU A 514 19.82 8.86 -18.10
CA LEU A 514 21.17 8.36 -18.38
C LEU A 514 22.25 9.35 -17.91
N PRO A 515 22.19 10.66 -18.25
CA PRO A 515 23.17 11.65 -17.76
C PRO A 515 23.23 11.67 -16.23
N ARG A 516 22.08 11.73 -15.56
CA ARG A 516 22.00 11.73 -14.10
C ARG A 516 22.53 10.45 -13.47
N GLN A 517 22.30 9.30 -14.08
CA GLN A 517 22.81 8.03 -13.57
C GLN A 517 24.29 7.82 -13.86
N LEU A 518 24.83 8.37 -14.96
CA LEU A 518 26.27 8.42 -15.23
C LEU A 518 26.98 9.24 -14.15
N GLU A 519 26.50 10.44 -13.87
CA GLU A 519 27.04 11.29 -12.81
C GLU A 519 27.04 10.58 -11.45
N ARG A 520 25.91 9.96 -11.07
CA ARG A 520 25.79 9.19 -9.82
C ARG A 520 26.72 7.98 -9.75
N ALA A 521 27.04 7.39 -10.90
CA ALA A 521 27.95 6.25 -10.99
C ALA A 521 29.41 6.69 -11.17
N ALA A 522 29.69 8.00 -11.18
CA ALA A 522 30.99 8.60 -11.50
C ALA A 522 31.56 8.10 -12.85
N LEU A 523 30.71 8.01 -13.87
CA LEU A 523 31.03 7.60 -15.23
C LEU A 523 30.84 8.76 -16.20
N THR A 524 31.61 8.75 -17.27
CA THR A 524 31.56 9.78 -18.34
C THR A 524 30.89 9.20 -19.60
N ALA A 525 30.40 10.08 -20.47
CA ALA A 525 29.84 9.70 -21.77
C ALA A 525 30.87 9.11 -22.74
N ASP A 526 32.17 9.38 -22.52
CA ASP A 526 33.24 8.80 -23.30
C ASP A 526 33.54 7.35 -22.91
N GLU A 527 33.31 7.00 -21.65
CA GLU A 527 33.51 5.64 -21.12
C GLU A 527 32.33 4.73 -21.43
N VAL A 528 31.11 5.29 -21.52
CA VAL A 528 29.88 4.48 -21.63
C VAL A 528 28.96 5.05 -22.70
N SER A 529 28.54 4.19 -23.62
CA SER A 529 27.45 4.48 -24.55
C SER A 529 26.34 3.44 -24.40
N VAL A 530 25.10 3.89 -24.53
CA VAL A 530 23.91 3.00 -24.47
C VAL A 530 23.12 3.23 -25.76
N ASP A 531 22.90 2.16 -26.51
CA ASP A 531 22.15 2.21 -27.76
C ASP A 531 20.65 2.39 -27.47
N ASP A 532 19.94 3.04 -28.38
CA ASP A 532 18.50 3.27 -28.26
C ASP A 532 17.69 2.00 -28.22
N GLU A 533 18.11 1.01 -29.00
CA GLU A 533 17.47 -0.31 -28.95
C GLU A 533 17.66 -0.97 -27.61
N ALA A 534 18.82 -0.81 -26.98
CA ALA A 534 19.04 -1.28 -25.63
C ALA A 534 18.13 -0.54 -24.63
N LEU A 535 17.98 0.79 -24.76
CA LEU A 535 17.05 1.56 -23.91
C LEU A 535 15.60 1.09 -24.09
N ARG A 536 15.18 0.88 -25.34
CA ARG A 536 13.84 0.35 -25.66
C ARG A 536 13.61 -1.03 -25.05
N LEU A 537 14.55 -1.94 -25.17
CA LEU A 537 14.46 -3.27 -24.59
C LEU A 537 14.44 -3.24 -23.04
N VAL A 538 15.19 -2.32 -22.42
CA VAL A 538 15.10 -2.12 -20.97
C VAL A 538 13.69 -1.66 -20.60
N ALA A 539 13.13 -0.70 -21.33
CA ALA A 539 11.80 -0.16 -21.06
C ALA A 539 10.69 -1.20 -21.25
N THR A 540 10.79 -2.06 -22.28
CA THR A 540 9.71 -2.99 -22.69
C THR A 540 9.84 -4.36 -22.03
N GLN A 541 11.06 -4.90 -21.90
CA GLN A 541 11.28 -6.28 -21.47
C GLN A 541 11.77 -6.42 -20.03
N HIS A 542 12.32 -5.36 -19.44
CA HIS A 542 12.85 -5.40 -18.07
C HIS A 542 12.04 -4.59 -17.07
N THR A 543 11.15 -3.71 -17.56
CA THR A 543 10.26 -2.90 -16.71
C THR A 543 8.80 -2.99 -17.20
N ARG A 544 7.86 -2.84 -16.26
CA ARG A 544 6.42 -2.75 -16.55
C ARG A 544 5.84 -1.73 -15.59
N GLU A 545 5.76 -0.50 -16.05
CA GLU A 545 5.29 0.64 -15.26
C GLU A 545 4.77 1.75 -16.17
N ALA A 546 3.86 2.57 -15.64
CA ALA A 546 3.38 3.77 -16.36
C ALA A 546 4.45 4.87 -16.43
N GLY A 547 5.26 5.03 -15.38
CA GLY A 547 6.35 6.01 -15.31
C GLY A 547 7.70 5.45 -15.72
N VAL A 548 8.77 6.01 -15.14
CA VAL A 548 10.18 5.67 -15.45
C VAL A 548 11.01 5.27 -14.21
N ARG A 549 10.37 5.00 -13.07
CA ARG A 549 11.07 4.70 -11.81
C ARG A 549 11.80 3.34 -11.83
N GLN A 550 11.19 2.31 -12.43
CA GLN A 550 11.84 1.01 -12.60
C GLN A 550 12.91 1.09 -13.68
N LEU A 551 12.65 1.84 -14.78
CA LEU A 551 13.60 2.10 -15.85
C LEU A 551 14.87 2.78 -15.29
N GLU A 552 14.72 3.81 -14.46
CA GLU A 552 15.84 4.45 -13.77
C GLU A 552 16.65 3.45 -12.92
N ARG A 553 15.97 2.60 -12.15
CA ARG A 553 16.62 1.56 -11.34
C ARG A 553 17.34 0.51 -12.21
N ALA A 554 16.76 0.15 -13.34
CA ALA A 554 17.36 -0.79 -14.28
C ALA A 554 18.63 -0.19 -14.92
N LEU A 555 18.57 1.07 -15.37
CA LEU A 555 19.73 1.80 -15.87
C LEU A 555 20.84 1.93 -14.81
N ALA A 556 20.47 2.29 -13.58
CA ALA A 556 21.44 2.34 -12.48
C ALA A 556 22.10 0.96 -12.23
N LYS A 557 21.37 -0.14 -12.40
CA LYS A 557 21.93 -1.49 -12.29
C LYS A 557 22.89 -1.80 -13.45
N VAL A 558 22.53 -1.40 -14.67
CA VAL A 558 23.40 -1.54 -15.86
C VAL A 558 24.70 -0.80 -15.63
N LEU A 559 24.63 0.49 -15.26
CA LEU A 559 25.82 1.34 -15.09
C LEU A 559 26.73 0.87 -13.96
N ARG A 560 26.18 0.33 -12.85
CA ARG A 560 27.04 -0.28 -11.81
C ARG A 560 27.83 -1.48 -12.33
N LYS A 561 27.26 -2.32 -13.20
CA LYS A 561 27.97 -3.43 -13.81
C LYS A 561 29.00 -2.95 -14.83
N VAL A 562 28.67 -1.89 -15.59
CA VAL A 562 29.59 -1.24 -16.49
C VAL A 562 30.79 -0.66 -15.72
N ALA A 563 30.55 0.04 -14.62
CA ALA A 563 31.60 0.54 -13.75
C ALA A 563 32.53 -0.60 -13.23
N THR A 564 31.96 -1.77 -12.94
CA THR A 564 32.75 -2.94 -12.55
C THR A 564 33.65 -3.44 -13.69
N ARG A 565 33.17 -3.42 -14.95
CA ARG A 565 33.96 -3.82 -16.12
C ARG A 565 35.11 -2.85 -16.40
N LEU A 566 34.82 -1.53 -16.34
CA LEU A 566 35.86 -0.49 -16.49
C LEU A 566 36.92 -0.62 -15.39
N ALA A 567 36.52 -0.87 -14.14
CA ALA A 567 37.45 -1.15 -13.04
C ALA A 567 38.26 -2.43 -13.24
N SER A 568 37.81 -3.36 -14.10
CA SER A 568 38.52 -4.59 -14.45
C SER A 568 39.45 -4.43 -15.66
N GLY A 569 39.55 -3.21 -16.23
CA GLY A 569 40.52 -2.88 -17.28
C GLY A 569 39.92 -2.66 -18.68
N GLU A 570 38.60 -2.64 -18.83
CA GLU A 570 37.99 -2.16 -20.08
C GLU A 570 38.11 -0.63 -20.15
N GLU A 571 38.44 -0.04 -21.31
CA GLU A 571 38.55 1.41 -21.47
C GLU A 571 37.21 2.06 -21.81
N ARG A 572 36.35 1.33 -22.50
CA ARG A 572 35.02 1.79 -22.93
C ARG A 572 34.05 0.62 -23.03
N VAL A 573 32.80 0.84 -22.61
CA VAL A 573 31.73 -0.15 -22.68
C VAL A 573 30.55 0.40 -23.48
N THR A 574 30.14 -0.32 -24.53
CA THR A 574 28.91 -0.04 -25.26
C THR A 574 27.84 -1.04 -24.80
N VAL A 575 26.73 -0.50 -24.33
CA VAL A 575 25.55 -1.31 -23.92
C VAL A 575 24.64 -1.47 -25.14
N THR A 576 24.62 -2.68 -25.69
CA THR A 576 23.77 -3.08 -26.82
C THR A 576 22.64 -3.98 -26.37
N ALA A 577 21.66 -4.24 -27.25
CA ALA A 577 20.59 -5.23 -27.04
C ALA A 577 21.10 -6.58 -26.55
N GLU A 578 22.19 -7.09 -27.17
CA GLU A 578 22.79 -8.40 -26.86
C GLU A 578 23.43 -8.42 -25.45
N SER A 579 24.08 -7.33 -25.04
CA SER A 579 24.74 -7.20 -23.74
C SER A 579 23.76 -7.15 -22.56
N LEU A 580 22.48 -6.77 -22.80
CA LEU A 580 21.48 -6.64 -21.74
C LEU A 580 21.23 -7.95 -20.99
N ARG A 581 21.31 -9.09 -21.67
CA ARG A 581 21.10 -10.39 -21.02
C ARG A 581 22.15 -10.67 -19.94
N GLU A 582 23.38 -10.24 -20.15
CA GLU A 582 24.46 -10.36 -19.17
C GLU A 582 24.30 -9.32 -18.05
N LEU A 583 23.90 -8.09 -18.42
CA LEU A 583 23.80 -6.95 -17.50
C LEU A 583 22.56 -7.03 -16.60
N LEU A 584 21.40 -7.37 -17.14
CA LEU A 584 20.13 -7.39 -16.41
C LEU A 584 19.59 -8.79 -16.14
N GLY A 585 20.04 -9.81 -16.87
CA GLY A 585 19.54 -11.15 -16.85
C GLY A 585 18.52 -11.41 -17.97
N ARG A 586 17.74 -12.48 -17.84
CA ARG A 586 16.69 -12.80 -18.82
C ARG A 586 15.59 -11.71 -18.82
N PRO A 587 14.96 -11.46 -19.98
CA PRO A 587 13.76 -10.64 -20.04
C PRO A 587 12.73 -11.08 -19.01
N ARG A 588 12.09 -10.14 -18.36
CA ARG A 588 11.05 -10.40 -17.34
C ARG A 588 9.66 -10.40 -17.96
N PHE A 589 9.50 -9.60 -18.99
CA PHE A 589 8.24 -9.41 -19.71
C PHE A 589 8.47 -9.77 -21.14
N THR A 590 7.69 -10.71 -21.65
CA THR A 590 7.60 -11.04 -23.07
C THR A 590 6.23 -10.59 -23.56
N PRO A 591 6.12 -9.99 -24.75
CA PRO A 591 4.81 -9.70 -25.33
C PRO A 591 3.97 -10.97 -25.33
N GLU A 592 2.76 -10.91 -24.81
CA GLU A 592 1.82 -12.02 -24.95
C GLU A 592 1.39 -12.07 -26.41
N SER A 593 1.69 -13.18 -27.08
CA SER A 593 1.45 -13.31 -28.51
C SER A 593 -0.03 -13.42 -28.84
N ALA A 594 -0.41 -12.93 -30.02
CA ALA A 594 -1.74 -13.02 -30.59
C ALA A 594 -2.26 -14.47 -30.83
N GLU A 595 -1.44 -15.49 -30.54
CA GLU A 595 -1.80 -16.90 -30.70
C GLU A 595 -2.95 -17.37 -29.80
N ARG A 596 -3.29 -16.63 -28.74
CA ARG A 596 -4.34 -17.04 -27.78
C ARG A 596 -5.76 -16.97 -28.35
N THR A 597 -6.03 -16.08 -29.31
CA THR A 597 -7.39 -15.87 -29.85
C THR A 597 -7.78 -16.81 -31.00
N ALA A 598 -6.89 -17.68 -31.45
CA ALA A 598 -7.17 -18.64 -32.51
C ALA A 598 -8.21 -19.72 -32.14
N VAL A 599 -8.66 -19.72 -30.88
CA VAL A 599 -9.63 -20.69 -30.35
C VAL A 599 -10.95 -19.99 -30.09
N PRO A 600 -12.11 -20.56 -30.53
CA PRO A 600 -13.42 -19.99 -30.16
C PRO A 600 -13.59 -19.88 -28.63
N GLY A 601 -14.19 -18.79 -28.19
CA GLY A 601 -14.39 -18.51 -26.78
C GLY A 601 -13.33 -17.60 -26.15
N VAL A 602 -12.33 -17.14 -26.91
CA VAL A 602 -11.31 -16.22 -26.40
C VAL A 602 -11.43 -14.86 -27.07
N ALA A 603 -11.45 -13.79 -26.27
CA ALA A 603 -11.50 -12.41 -26.76
C ALA A 603 -10.48 -11.54 -26.05
N THR A 604 -9.95 -10.54 -26.77
CA THR A 604 -8.97 -9.59 -26.26
C THR A 604 -9.66 -8.32 -25.80
N GLY A 605 -9.59 -8.05 -24.52
CA GLY A 605 -10.02 -6.80 -23.89
C GLY A 605 -8.86 -5.91 -23.51
N LEU A 606 -9.19 -4.69 -23.10
CA LEU A 606 -8.23 -3.68 -22.66
C LEU A 606 -8.59 -3.23 -21.24
N ALA A 607 -7.59 -3.15 -20.38
CA ALA A 607 -7.72 -2.73 -18.99
C ALA A 607 -6.75 -1.60 -18.67
N VAL A 608 -7.06 -0.85 -17.62
CA VAL A 608 -6.12 0.07 -16.98
C VAL A 608 -5.72 -0.49 -15.62
N THR A 609 -4.44 -0.55 -15.35
CA THR A 609 -3.88 -1.01 -14.09
C THR A 609 -3.08 0.10 -13.43
N GLY A 610 -2.65 -0.08 -12.19
CA GLY A 610 -1.73 0.86 -11.53
C GLY A 610 -0.38 1.06 -12.26
N THR A 611 -0.10 0.24 -13.26
CA THR A 611 1.11 0.32 -14.10
C THR A 611 0.85 0.87 -15.50
N GLY A 612 -0.38 1.27 -15.82
CA GLY A 612 -0.82 1.76 -17.13
C GLY A 612 -1.81 0.84 -17.81
N GLY A 613 -2.00 1.05 -19.13
CA GLY A 613 -2.86 0.19 -19.92
C GLY A 613 -2.26 -1.21 -20.10
N ASP A 614 -3.14 -2.21 -20.17
CA ASP A 614 -2.77 -3.62 -20.33
C ASP A 614 -3.80 -4.37 -21.16
N VAL A 615 -3.38 -5.49 -21.76
CA VAL A 615 -4.25 -6.39 -22.50
C VAL A 615 -4.84 -7.43 -21.54
N LEU A 616 -6.11 -7.67 -21.67
CA LEU A 616 -6.87 -8.60 -20.87
C LEU A 616 -7.49 -9.68 -21.75
N PHE A 617 -7.09 -10.92 -21.60
CA PHE A 617 -7.75 -12.04 -22.27
C PHE A 617 -8.96 -12.50 -21.47
N ILE A 618 -10.05 -12.79 -22.15
CA ILE A 618 -11.25 -13.40 -21.57
C ILE A 618 -11.48 -14.71 -22.26
N GLU A 619 -11.46 -15.77 -21.49
CA GLU A 619 -11.60 -17.15 -21.96
C GLU A 619 -12.95 -17.69 -21.50
N ALA A 620 -13.78 -18.12 -22.42
CA ALA A 620 -15.06 -18.77 -22.17
C ALA A 620 -15.03 -20.23 -22.60
N SER A 621 -15.54 -21.12 -21.77
CA SER A 621 -15.69 -22.53 -22.08
C SER A 621 -17.07 -23.03 -21.66
N ALA A 622 -17.56 -24.11 -22.27
CA ALA A 622 -18.81 -24.74 -21.95
C ALA A 622 -18.63 -26.23 -21.67
N SER A 623 -19.33 -26.73 -20.68
CA SER A 623 -19.40 -28.15 -20.37
C SER A 623 -20.86 -28.60 -20.21
N ASP A 624 -21.11 -29.88 -20.31
CA ASP A 624 -22.44 -30.44 -20.06
C ASP A 624 -22.75 -30.29 -18.56
N GLY A 625 -23.94 -29.79 -18.27
CA GLY A 625 -24.37 -29.56 -16.89
C GLY A 625 -25.52 -28.54 -16.79
N ASP A 626 -25.88 -28.19 -15.57
CA ASP A 626 -26.90 -27.19 -15.29
C ASP A 626 -26.48 -25.80 -15.82
N ARG A 627 -27.49 -24.97 -16.15
CA ARG A 627 -27.34 -23.59 -16.64
C ARG A 627 -26.66 -22.68 -15.60
N SER A 628 -25.39 -22.88 -15.33
CA SER A 628 -24.62 -22.09 -14.37
C SER A 628 -23.56 -21.25 -15.09
N LEU A 629 -23.14 -20.15 -14.47
CA LEU A 629 -22.00 -19.33 -14.88
C LEU A 629 -20.96 -19.34 -13.77
N HIS A 630 -19.85 -20.01 -14.02
CA HIS A 630 -18.69 -20.00 -13.14
C HIS A 630 -17.74 -18.89 -13.57
N LEU A 631 -17.29 -18.08 -12.60
CA LEU A 631 -16.40 -16.95 -12.84
C LEU A 631 -15.12 -17.15 -12.05
N THR A 632 -13.97 -17.07 -12.74
CA THR A 632 -12.65 -17.18 -12.10
C THR A 632 -11.68 -16.11 -12.62
N GLY A 633 -10.63 -15.79 -11.86
CA GLY A 633 -9.63 -14.78 -12.21
C GLY A 633 -9.54 -13.63 -11.22
N GLN A 634 -10.01 -13.80 -9.98
CA GLN A 634 -10.08 -12.77 -8.92
C GLN A 634 -10.87 -11.53 -9.38
N LEU A 635 -12.09 -11.79 -9.88
CA LEU A 635 -12.99 -10.73 -10.34
C LEU A 635 -13.67 -10.06 -9.15
N GLY A 636 -13.66 -8.73 -9.14
CA GLY A 636 -14.47 -7.93 -8.25
C GLY A 636 -15.96 -7.99 -8.60
N ASP A 637 -16.80 -7.38 -7.79
CA ASP A 637 -18.25 -7.54 -7.91
C ASP A 637 -18.80 -6.86 -9.16
N VAL A 638 -18.28 -5.70 -9.55
CA VAL A 638 -18.68 -5.01 -10.80
C VAL A 638 -18.38 -5.86 -12.03
N MET A 639 -17.24 -6.50 -12.05
CA MET A 639 -16.85 -7.35 -13.18
C MET A 639 -17.67 -8.65 -13.24
N LYS A 640 -18.05 -9.23 -12.09
CA LYS A 640 -18.97 -10.38 -12.01
C LYS A 640 -20.36 -10.03 -12.52
N GLU A 641 -20.86 -8.84 -12.15
CA GLU A 641 -22.13 -8.32 -12.65
C GLU A 641 -22.10 -8.11 -14.16
N SER A 642 -21.01 -7.52 -14.68
CA SER A 642 -20.80 -7.35 -16.11
C SER A 642 -20.83 -8.68 -16.90
N ALA A 643 -20.26 -9.76 -16.32
CA ALA A 643 -20.35 -11.09 -16.93
C ALA A 643 -21.78 -11.65 -16.96
N GLN A 644 -22.56 -11.40 -15.92
CA GLN A 644 -23.97 -11.79 -15.87
C GLN A 644 -24.82 -11.02 -16.89
N ILE A 645 -24.56 -9.72 -17.04
CA ILE A 645 -25.20 -8.86 -18.04
C ILE A 645 -24.87 -9.37 -19.44
N ALA A 646 -23.60 -9.65 -19.74
CA ALA A 646 -23.14 -10.18 -21.01
C ALA A 646 -23.88 -11.48 -21.41
N LEU A 647 -23.99 -12.43 -20.49
CA LEU A 647 -24.72 -13.68 -20.71
C LEU A 647 -26.21 -13.45 -20.90
N SER A 648 -26.82 -12.57 -20.09
CA SER A 648 -28.25 -12.24 -20.15
C SER A 648 -28.59 -11.59 -21.50
N TYR A 649 -27.77 -10.66 -21.97
CA TYR A 649 -27.90 -10.04 -23.28
C TYR A 649 -27.91 -11.08 -24.40
N LEU A 650 -26.91 -11.96 -24.44
CA LEU A 650 -26.79 -12.97 -25.49
C LEU A 650 -27.95 -13.99 -25.47
N ARG A 651 -28.47 -14.34 -24.29
CA ARG A 651 -29.66 -15.20 -24.17
C ARG A 651 -30.91 -14.52 -24.68
N ALA A 652 -31.06 -13.22 -24.51
CA ALA A 652 -32.20 -12.45 -24.94
C ALA A 652 -32.16 -12.05 -26.43
N HIS A 653 -31.01 -11.63 -26.92
CA HIS A 653 -30.84 -11.00 -28.22
C HIS A 653 -29.89 -11.76 -29.16
N GLY A 654 -29.22 -12.83 -28.71
CA GLY A 654 -28.20 -13.54 -29.47
C GLY A 654 -28.66 -14.01 -30.85
N THR A 655 -29.92 -14.42 -31.01
CA THR A 655 -30.50 -14.87 -32.28
C THR A 655 -30.45 -13.77 -33.37
N GLU A 656 -30.59 -12.50 -33.00
CA GLU A 656 -30.53 -11.35 -33.90
C GLU A 656 -29.13 -11.18 -34.51
N HIS A 657 -28.13 -11.73 -33.83
CA HIS A 657 -26.71 -11.66 -34.20
C HIS A 657 -26.13 -13.01 -34.67
N GLY A 658 -26.99 -13.97 -34.97
CA GLY A 658 -26.57 -15.30 -35.42
C GLY A 658 -25.98 -16.19 -34.32
N VAL A 659 -26.17 -15.85 -33.06
CA VAL A 659 -25.80 -16.67 -31.91
C VAL A 659 -26.99 -17.52 -31.51
N ASP A 660 -26.84 -18.84 -31.55
CA ASP A 660 -27.87 -19.75 -31.04
C ASP A 660 -27.85 -19.74 -29.50
N PRO A 661 -28.93 -19.25 -28.83
CA PRO A 661 -29.02 -19.24 -27.40
C PRO A 661 -28.92 -20.62 -26.75
N THR A 662 -29.26 -21.71 -27.47
CA THR A 662 -29.13 -23.07 -26.96
C THR A 662 -27.68 -23.46 -26.67
N GLY A 663 -26.72 -22.89 -27.40
CA GLY A 663 -25.30 -23.04 -27.13
C GLY A 663 -24.85 -22.48 -25.77
N LEU A 664 -25.66 -21.55 -25.21
CA LEU A 664 -25.40 -20.91 -23.92
C LEU A 664 -26.24 -21.55 -22.77
N ASP A 665 -27.05 -22.56 -23.06
CA ASP A 665 -27.86 -23.27 -22.09
C ASP A 665 -27.13 -24.45 -21.44
N ARG A 666 -25.86 -24.25 -21.16
CA ARG A 666 -24.93 -25.25 -20.59
C ARG A 666 -24.25 -24.66 -19.33
N ALA A 667 -23.46 -25.45 -18.64
CA ALA A 667 -22.57 -24.94 -17.61
C ALA A 667 -21.44 -24.15 -18.31
N LEU A 668 -21.42 -22.85 -18.11
CA LEU A 668 -20.44 -21.92 -18.69
C LEU A 668 -19.38 -21.58 -17.65
N HIS A 669 -18.14 -21.51 -18.11
CA HIS A 669 -17.04 -21.02 -17.28
C HIS A 669 -16.33 -19.87 -18.01
N LEU A 670 -16.32 -18.71 -17.39
CA LEU A 670 -15.60 -17.54 -17.88
C LEU A 670 -14.40 -17.30 -16.98
N HIS A 671 -13.23 -17.32 -17.58
CA HIS A 671 -11.95 -17.14 -16.89
C HIS A 671 -11.23 -15.91 -17.42
N VAL A 672 -10.68 -15.12 -16.49
CA VAL A 672 -9.80 -14.01 -16.82
C VAL A 672 -8.42 -14.31 -16.29
N PRO A 673 -7.44 -14.69 -17.16
CA PRO A 673 -6.08 -15.05 -16.75
C PRO A 673 -5.37 -13.99 -15.91
N ALA A 674 -4.18 -14.32 -15.40
CA ALA A 674 -3.42 -13.54 -14.41
C ALA A 674 -4.12 -13.47 -13.04
N GLY A 675 -4.46 -14.66 -12.48
CA GLY A 675 -5.20 -14.82 -11.23
C GLY A 675 -4.52 -14.28 -9.96
N ALA A 676 -3.27 -13.80 -10.04
CA ALA A 676 -2.59 -13.14 -8.93
C ALA A 676 -2.94 -11.65 -8.78
N VAL A 677 -3.65 -11.07 -9.76
CA VAL A 677 -4.01 -9.65 -9.77
C VAL A 677 -5.53 -9.52 -9.69
N PRO A 678 -6.08 -8.89 -8.63
CA PRO A 678 -7.50 -8.57 -8.57
C PRO A 678 -7.90 -7.66 -9.74
N LYS A 679 -9.07 -7.95 -10.32
CA LYS A 679 -9.62 -7.21 -11.46
C LYS A 679 -11.04 -6.80 -11.16
N ASP A 680 -11.36 -5.53 -11.37
CA ASP A 680 -12.72 -5.03 -11.24
C ASP A 680 -12.99 -3.92 -12.25
N GLY A 681 -14.26 -3.72 -12.58
CA GLY A 681 -14.72 -2.68 -13.47
C GLY A 681 -15.63 -3.18 -14.58
N PRO A 682 -16.50 -2.29 -15.13
CA PRO A 682 -17.50 -2.65 -16.13
C PRO A 682 -16.94 -2.72 -17.56
N SER A 683 -15.75 -2.17 -17.82
CA SER A 683 -15.20 -1.94 -19.16
C SER A 683 -14.85 -3.19 -19.97
N ALA A 684 -14.94 -4.38 -19.37
CA ALA A 684 -14.75 -5.66 -20.04
C ALA A 684 -16.06 -6.25 -20.61
N GLY A 685 -17.18 -5.55 -20.47
CA GLY A 685 -18.51 -6.05 -20.84
C GLY A 685 -18.59 -6.49 -22.30
N ILE A 686 -18.18 -5.66 -23.26
CA ILE A 686 -18.22 -6.05 -24.67
C ILE A 686 -17.28 -7.21 -24.97
N THR A 687 -16.15 -7.32 -24.28
CA THR A 687 -15.19 -8.44 -24.44
C THR A 687 -15.82 -9.76 -23.94
N MET A 688 -16.57 -9.71 -22.82
CA MET A 688 -17.28 -10.89 -22.31
C MET A 688 -18.41 -11.33 -23.23
N VAL A 689 -19.18 -10.38 -23.79
CA VAL A 689 -20.19 -10.69 -24.81
C VAL A 689 -19.53 -11.36 -26.02
N THR A 690 -18.43 -10.81 -26.52
CA THR A 690 -17.74 -11.31 -27.71
C THR A 690 -17.14 -12.70 -27.47
N ALA A 691 -16.54 -12.95 -26.29
CA ALA A 691 -16.03 -14.28 -25.93
C ALA A 691 -17.13 -15.34 -25.85
N LEU A 692 -18.24 -15.01 -25.20
CA LEU A 692 -19.39 -15.91 -25.11
C LEU A 692 -20.07 -16.13 -26.49
N ALA A 693 -20.18 -15.11 -27.32
CA ALA A 693 -20.71 -15.22 -28.69
C ALA A 693 -19.77 -16.06 -29.58
N SER A 694 -18.46 -15.85 -29.47
CA SER A 694 -17.45 -16.68 -30.14
C SER A 694 -17.57 -18.17 -29.75
N LEU A 695 -17.72 -18.44 -28.46
CA LEU A 695 -17.93 -19.81 -27.96
C LEU A 695 -19.20 -20.44 -28.51
N ALA A 696 -20.33 -19.71 -28.46
CA ALA A 696 -21.63 -20.23 -28.89
C ALA A 696 -21.73 -20.44 -30.42
N THR A 697 -21.04 -19.62 -31.22
CA THR A 697 -21.02 -19.73 -32.68
C THR A 697 -19.91 -20.64 -33.21
N GLY A 698 -18.93 -21.02 -32.36
CA GLY A 698 -17.73 -21.74 -32.78
C GLY A 698 -16.80 -20.91 -33.68
N ARG A 699 -16.99 -19.59 -33.77
CA ARG A 699 -16.21 -18.66 -34.60
C ARG A 699 -15.14 -17.99 -33.72
N PRO A 700 -13.82 -18.13 -34.06
CA PRO A 700 -12.79 -17.41 -33.34
C PRO A 700 -12.97 -15.89 -33.42
N VAL A 701 -12.48 -15.18 -32.43
CA VAL A 701 -12.30 -13.74 -32.51
C VAL A 701 -11.02 -13.46 -33.30
N ARG A 702 -11.05 -12.48 -34.20
CA ARG A 702 -9.87 -12.06 -34.97
C ARG A 702 -8.72 -11.69 -34.03
N ALA A 703 -7.53 -12.20 -34.31
CA ALA A 703 -6.35 -12.01 -33.47
C ALA A 703 -5.83 -10.57 -33.41
N ASP A 704 -6.17 -9.78 -34.44
CA ASP A 704 -5.79 -8.38 -34.60
C ASP A 704 -6.77 -7.39 -33.93
N VAL A 705 -7.79 -7.90 -33.22
CA VAL A 705 -8.85 -7.08 -32.63
C VAL A 705 -8.72 -7.04 -31.11
N ALA A 706 -8.82 -5.84 -30.56
CA ALA A 706 -9.01 -5.61 -29.13
C ALA A 706 -10.26 -4.74 -28.90
N MET A 707 -10.81 -4.76 -27.70
CA MET A 707 -12.04 -4.03 -27.40
C MET A 707 -12.14 -3.60 -25.95
N THR A 708 -12.88 -2.52 -25.71
CA THR A 708 -13.22 -2.08 -24.36
C THR A 708 -14.56 -1.34 -24.37
N GLY A 709 -15.40 -1.59 -23.38
CA GLY A 709 -16.70 -0.94 -23.25
C GLY A 709 -17.58 -1.66 -22.24
N GLU A 710 -18.37 -0.90 -21.52
CA GLU A 710 -19.45 -1.43 -20.70
C GLU A 710 -20.66 -1.77 -21.58
N VAL A 711 -21.33 -2.86 -21.29
CA VAL A 711 -22.53 -3.29 -22.02
C VAL A 711 -23.77 -3.26 -21.13
N THR A 712 -24.89 -2.82 -21.70
CA THR A 712 -26.21 -2.89 -21.04
C THR A 712 -26.97 -4.15 -21.46
N LEU A 713 -28.04 -4.47 -20.76
CA LEU A 713 -28.95 -5.59 -21.11
C LEU A 713 -29.59 -5.45 -22.51
N ASN A 714 -29.59 -4.25 -23.08
CA ASN A 714 -30.12 -3.97 -24.43
C ASN A 714 -29.01 -3.80 -25.49
N GLY A 715 -27.77 -4.21 -25.19
CA GLY A 715 -26.62 -4.17 -26.10
C GLY A 715 -25.97 -2.82 -26.32
N ARG A 716 -26.42 -1.77 -25.62
CA ARG A 716 -25.79 -0.46 -25.71
C ARG A 716 -24.40 -0.47 -25.10
N VAL A 717 -23.46 0.15 -25.79
CA VAL A 717 -22.07 0.33 -25.31
C VAL A 717 -21.95 1.67 -24.62
N LEU A 718 -21.61 1.63 -23.32
CA LEU A 718 -21.48 2.80 -22.47
C LEU A 718 -20.01 3.26 -22.36
N PRO A 719 -19.78 4.55 -22.10
CA PRO A 719 -18.45 5.13 -22.02
C PRO A 719 -17.65 4.58 -20.84
N ILE A 720 -16.33 4.58 -21.01
CA ILE A 720 -15.37 4.05 -20.03
C ILE A 720 -14.21 5.01 -19.83
N GLY A 721 -13.43 4.84 -18.77
CA GLY A 721 -12.24 5.63 -18.54
C GLY A 721 -10.97 5.03 -19.14
N GLY A 722 -9.94 5.88 -19.29
CA GLY A 722 -8.59 5.49 -19.65
C GLY A 722 -8.41 5.03 -21.10
N VAL A 723 -9.09 5.66 -22.05
CA VAL A 723 -9.01 5.33 -23.48
C VAL A 723 -7.58 5.42 -23.98
N LYS A 724 -6.87 6.51 -23.73
CA LYS A 724 -5.47 6.70 -24.12
C LYS A 724 -4.58 5.54 -23.68
N GLN A 725 -4.63 5.17 -22.39
CA GLN A 725 -3.81 4.10 -21.84
C GLN A 725 -4.16 2.73 -22.48
N LYS A 726 -5.43 2.50 -22.76
CA LYS A 726 -5.92 1.28 -23.40
C LYS A 726 -5.48 1.17 -24.84
N LEU A 727 -5.53 2.26 -25.61
CA LEU A 727 -5.04 2.29 -27.00
C LEU A 727 -3.52 2.08 -27.09
N LEU A 728 -2.77 2.68 -26.18
CA LEU A 728 -1.33 2.41 -26.04
C LEU A 728 -1.03 0.93 -25.72
N ALA A 729 -1.87 0.28 -24.92
CA ALA A 729 -1.72 -1.14 -24.63
C ALA A 729 -2.07 -2.01 -25.87
N ALA A 730 -3.09 -1.64 -26.60
CA ALA A 730 -3.49 -2.32 -27.83
C ALA A 730 -2.38 -2.26 -28.90
N GLN A 731 -1.80 -1.08 -29.12
CA GLN A 731 -0.67 -0.90 -30.04
C GLN A 731 0.53 -1.78 -29.64
N ARG A 732 0.91 -1.76 -28.36
CA ARG A 732 2.00 -2.61 -27.83
C ARG A 732 1.75 -4.10 -27.99
N ALA A 733 0.49 -4.51 -27.89
CA ALA A 733 0.10 -5.91 -28.08
C ALA A 733 0.06 -6.33 -29.54
N GLY A 734 0.28 -5.40 -30.49
CA GLY A 734 0.26 -5.67 -31.93
C GLY A 734 -1.13 -5.83 -32.50
N THR A 735 -2.18 -5.37 -31.81
CA THR A 735 -3.54 -5.30 -32.39
C THR A 735 -3.61 -4.15 -33.39
N THR A 736 -4.41 -4.30 -34.41
CA THR A 736 -4.59 -3.26 -35.45
C THR A 736 -5.95 -2.62 -35.40
N THR A 737 -6.96 -3.32 -34.90
CA THR A 737 -8.34 -2.82 -34.80
C THR A 737 -8.76 -2.75 -33.31
N VAL A 738 -9.31 -1.60 -32.89
CA VAL A 738 -9.76 -1.43 -31.51
C VAL A 738 -11.17 -0.86 -31.47
N PHE A 739 -12.07 -1.57 -30.79
CA PHE A 739 -13.43 -1.07 -30.56
C PHE A 739 -13.50 -0.31 -29.23
N ILE A 740 -14.01 0.93 -29.29
CA ILE A 740 -14.25 1.79 -28.13
C ILE A 740 -15.72 2.25 -28.12
N PRO A 741 -16.28 2.67 -26.98
CA PRO A 741 -17.60 3.27 -26.97
C PRO A 741 -17.67 4.55 -27.80
N ALA A 742 -18.73 4.74 -28.57
CA ALA A 742 -18.90 5.93 -29.42
C ALA A 742 -18.85 7.25 -28.62
N ARG A 743 -19.26 7.22 -27.36
CA ARG A 743 -19.18 8.39 -26.46
C ARG A 743 -17.77 8.73 -25.99
N ASN A 744 -16.80 7.84 -26.21
CA ASN A 744 -15.39 8.10 -25.97
C ASN A 744 -14.64 8.60 -27.20
N GLU A 745 -15.33 8.88 -28.31
CA GLU A 745 -14.68 9.46 -29.49
C GLU A 745 -13.95 10.78 -29.19
N PRO A 746 -14.47 11.70 -28.33
CA PRO A 746 -13.72 12.90 -27.93
C PRO A 746 -12.44 12.63 -27.16
N ASP A 747 -12.32 11.49 -26.49
CA ASP A 747 -11.11 11.12 -25.74
C ASP A 747 -9.93 10.78 -26.69
N LEU A 748 -10.21 10.63 -28.00
CA LEU A 748 -9.16 10.40 -29.00
C LEU A 748 -8.31 11.65 -29.24
N ASP A 749 -8.79 12.83 -28.93
CA ASP A 749 -8.03 14.08 -29.01
C ASP A 749 -6.80 14.05 -28.09
N ASP A 750 -6.88 13.28 -26.99
CA ASP A 750 -5.79 13.11 -26.00
C ASP A 750 -4.78 12.01 -26.41
N VAL A 751 -5.04 11.25 -27.49
CA VAL A 751 -4.20 10.12 -27.90
C VAL A 751 -3.14 10.61 -28.88
N PRO A 752 -1.86 10.20 -28.71
CA PRO A 752 -0.80 10.56 -29.65
C PRO A 752 -1.15 10.17 -31.10
N ALA A 753 -0.86 11.07 -32.05
CA ALA A 753 -1.17 10.85 -33.45
C ALA A 753 -0.58 9.55 -34.02
N GLU A 754 0.63 9.21 -33.61
CA GLU A 754 1.34 7.98 -33.98
C GLU A 754 0.58 6.70 -33.60
N VAL A 755 -0.15 6.74 -32.48
CA VAL A 755 -1.00 5.62 -32.01
C VAL A 755 -2.24 5.52 -32.86
N LEU A 756 -2.87 6.66 -33.21
CA LEU A 756 -4.05 6.72 -34.06
C LEU A 756 -3.75 6.33 -35.53
N GLU A 757 -2.55 6.63 -36.01
CA GLU A 757 -2.08 6.19 -37.34
C GLU A 757 -1.83 4.68 -37.41
N ALA A 758 -1.43 4.08 -36.26
CA ALA A 758 -1.13 2.64 -36.16
C ALA A 758 -2.36 1.77 -35.90
N LEU A 759 -3.47 2.34 -35.42
CA LEU A 759 -4.67 1.63 -34.98
C LEU A 759 -5.89 2.08 -35.76
N ASP A 760 -6.68 1.14 -36.27
CA ASP A 760 -8.04 1.38 -36.77
C ASP A 760 -9.00 1.42 -35.57
N VAL A 761 -9.14 2.62 -34.98
CA VAL A 761 -10.02 2.82 -33.83
C VAL A 761 -11.45 3.00 -34.30
N ARG A 762 -12.34 2.12 -33.83
CA ARG A 762 -13.75 2.08 -34.22
C ARG A 762 -14.68 2.42 -33.05
N PRO A 763 -15.22 3.64 -33.01
CA PRO A 763 -16.26 4.00 -32.05
C PRO A 763 -17.56 3.23 -32.34
N VAL A 764 -18.11 2.53 -31.33
CA VAL A 764 -19.34 1.73 -31.45
C VAL A 764 -20.38 2.13 -30.41
N ALA A 765 -21.63 2.16 -30.80
CA ALA A 765 -22.76 2.46 -29.92
C ALA A 765 -23.52 1.21 -29.47
N ASP A 766 -23.36 0.11 -30.22
CA ASP A 766 -24.04 -1.16 -29.97
C ASP A 766 -23.04 -2.32 -30.09
N VAL A 767 -23.20 -3.33 -29.24
CA VAL A 767 -22.35 -4.52 -29.25
C VAL A 767 -22.54 -5.38 -30.50
N ALA A 768 -23.66 -5.23 -31.22
CA ALA A 768 -23.91 -5.88 -32.49
C ALA A 768 -22.82 -5.54 -33.54
N ASP A 769 -22.41 -4.26 -33.60
CA ASP A 769 -21.35 -3.81 -34.50
C ASP A 769 -20.02 -4.47 -34.21
N VAL A 770 -19.75 -4.69 -32.90
CA VAL A 770 -18.53 -5.40 -32.43
C VAL A 770 -18.59 -6.87 -32.87
N LEU A 771 -19.70 -7.57 -32.61
CA LEU A 771 -19.85 -8.98 -32.96
C LEU A 771 -19.73 -9.20 -34.49
N ALA A 772 -20.32 -8.32 -35.30
CA ALA A 772 -20.26 -8.41 -36.74
C ALA A 772 -18.83 -8.27 -37.32
N ALA A 773 -18.00 -7.45 -36.68
CA ALA A 773 -16.66 -7.12 -37.17
C ALA A 773 -15.52 -7.91 -36.50
N ALA A 774 -15.72 -8.36 -35.23
CA ALA A 774 -14.68 -9.01 -34.45
C ALA A 774 -14.64 -10.54 -34.64
N LEU A 775 -15.75 -11.18 -34.98
CA LEU A 775 -15.80 -12.64 -35.22
C LEU A 775 -15.34 -12.96 -36.64
N GLU A 776 -14.47 -13.98 -36.80
CA GLU A 776 -14.09 -14.47 -38.11
C GLU A 776 -15.30 -14.95 -38.92
N GLU A 777 -15.22 -14.87 -40.25
CA GLU A 777 -16.28 -15.40 -41.09
C GLU A 777 -16.45 -16.92 -40.85
N PRO A 778 -17.68 -17.45 -40.94
CA PRO A 778 -17.87 -18.89 -40.81
C PRO A 778 -16.98 -19.60 -41.86
N ALA A 779 -16.18 -20.58 -41.36
CA ALA A 779 -15.42 -21.41 -42.31
C ALA A 779 -16.42 -22.01 -43.33
N VAL A 780 -16.31 -21.59 -44.59
CA VAL A 780 -17.09 -22.19 -45.66
C VAL A 780 -16.74 -23.66 -45.64
N ALA A 781 -17.69 -24.51 -45.29
CA ALA A 781 -17.53 -25.96 -45.33
C ALA A 781 -17.16 -26.29 -46.78
N GLY A 782 -15.85 -26.46 -47.03
CA GLY A 782 -15.33 -26.82 -48.34
C GLY A 782 -15.97 -28.12 -48.74
N GLY A 783 -16.73 -28.06 -49.81
CA GLY A 783 -17.41 -29.20 -50.35
C GLY A 783 -16.41 -30.34 -50.53
N VAL A 784 -16.67 -31.46 -49.92
CA VAL A 784 -16.04 -32.74 -50.23
C VAL A 784 -16.38 -33.01 -51.68
N LEU A 785 -15.45 -32.74 -52.59
CA LEU A 785 -15.45 -33.30 -53.88
C LEU A 785 -15.26 -34.80 -53.72
N ALA A 786 -16.37 -35.53 -53.78
CA ALA A 786 -16.35 -36.97 -53.99
C ALA A 786 -15.73 -37.24 -55.37
N ALA A 787 -14.62 -37.94 -55.37
CA ALA A 787 -14.09 -38.67 -56.49
C ALA A 787 -13.82 -40.09 -56.07
#